data_5c7b3bde895300dcd54152f417666a6d
#
_entry.id   5c7b3bde895300dcd54152f417666a6d
#
_cell.length_a   1.000
_cell.length_b   1.000
_cell.length_c   1.000
_cell.angle_alpha   90.00
_cell.angle_beta   90.00
_cell.angle_gamma   90.00
#
_symmetry.space_group_name_H-M   'P 1'
#
loop_
_entity.id
_entity.type
_entity.pdbx_description
1 polymer ?
#
loop_
_entity_poly.entity_id
_entity_poly.type
_entity_poly.pdbx_seq_one_letter_code
_entity_poly.pdbx_strand_id
1 'polypeptide(L)'
;MKLTDSQRKAVEHEGRNLQLIACAGSGKTEVVARRVVHLLSPGKGGGLAPRNIVAFTFTDKAAAELKERTITRCREALGEVPGLAEMFVGTIHAFCLELLKSEMPKYLKFEVLNEVQQGLYADRHSKQSGLTTSTDLAGVPLKRYRDTPYYLAALSILREAEPIENALVGCSVVAGLEAYRSLLDDRSYLDYSSILEAAVDVMTNDAGLRQRLADRIRYVIVDEYQDVNPIQEAIVWLLHDLGSKLCVVGDDDQTLYQWRGSDVQNILTFANRYPGVEQIPLEENFRSSEGVVETARTFIEQNGERLPKAMKPAATQDYEPGDIVALSFNSPDEEARYIAAMAKALRGIGIRQDEGERGISWSDMAVLLRSVKANGGPVTQALEDAGIPFVVAGMTNLFGAAEAEAARQLFYFMAGRLGVDEQAIEGVWLNSGLGLAPADLRRAIANVAAARASLSESDQKRWGLYSIQRVFLTFLEDAGIREERIPDGRGEIVFYNLGKFSQLISDFEEIHFHSKPAEKYSSFADFLQYRAEDAYPEGWQDNQYANPDAVRVMTVHQAKGMEWPVVFVPALLRNRFPARKPGGRTVWHLLPRAGIEGQPRFEGTLEDERRLFYVAMTRSQKFLHLTWAPIPGNQQAQRSSQFWGDVLASKWVKRRLPDYSARKRLRPTPRAGVANVVFSFSDLKYFFECPYQFKLRILYGFNAPIHEALGYGKSLHDALAEVHARAIRGDVAADSEVPRLVETHLHAPYAYPALRRQLEAAAERVLRDYLHDNRPLFDKIEFSEKQIEISLGDGVTVNGRIDLVRRIDTGETTIVDLKSSDRAQPEHVTDTQLHVYALGYQELTGRRPDYVEVYELDERKRKPRSVDDDFIADVKQQARGAALALRQGALPALPSAKKCSTCDYRGMCTAGAQMATPSAGG
;
A
#
# COMPACT_ATOMS: atom_id res chain seq x y z
N MET A 1 -8.03 -26.53 9.98
CA MET A 1 -8.26 -25.99 11.36
C MET A 1 -9.70 -26.25 11.76
N LYS A 2 -9.94 -26.81 12.96
CA LYS A 2 -11.27 -27.04 13.52
C LYS A 2 -11.73 -25.75 14.22
N LEU A 3 -12.94 -25.27 13.91
CA LEU A 3 -13.50 -24.07 14.54
C LEU A 3 -13.85 -24.35 16.02
N THR A 4 -13.64 -23.37 16.89
CA THR A 4 -14.19 -23.36 18.24
C THR A 4 -15.70 -23.14 18.18
N ASP A 5 -16.39 -23.35 19.31
CA ASP A 5 -17.85 -23.19 19.36
C ASP A 5 -18.27 -21.73 19.10
N SER A 6 -17.53 -20.75 19.67
CA SER A 6 -17.74 -19.32 19.40
C SER A 6 -17.52 -18.98 17.92
N GLN A 7 -16.42 -19.47 17.33
CA GLN A 7 -16.15 -19.27 15.91
C GLN A 7 -17.23 -19.89 15.02
N ARG A 8 -17.71 -21.11 15.34
CA ARG A 8 -18.79 -21.77 14.61
C ARG A 8 -20.09 -20.98 14.69
N LYS A 9 -20.46 -20.54 15.90
CA LYS A 9 -21.64 -19.69 16.11
C LYS A 9 -21.55 -18.41 15.29
N ALA A 10 -20.38 -17.77 15.22
CA ALA A 10 -20.14 -16.59 14.40
C ALA A 10 -20.29 -16.86 12.89
N VAL A 11 -19.78 -17.98 12.41
CA VAL A 11 -19.91 -18.40 11.00
C VAL A 11 -21.36 -18.67 10.62
N GLU A 12 -22.11 -19.39 11.48
CA GLU A 12 -23.48 -19.89 11.20
C GLU A 12 -24.58 -18.90 11.58
N HIS A 13 -24.23 -17.71 12.10
CA HIS A 13 -25.21 -16.70 12.51
C HIS A 13 -26.10 -16.25 11.35
N GLU A 14 -27.44 -16.19 11.55
CA GLU A 14 -28.42 -15.82 10.53
C GLU A 14 -29.39 -14.72 10.99
N GLY A 15 -29.77 -13.89 10.04
CA GLY A 15 -30.95 -13.04 10.17
C GLY A 15 -30.79 -11.68 10.83
N ARG A 16 -29.73 -11.42 11.61
CA ARG A 16 -29.52 -10.18 12.39
C ARG A 16 -28.17 -9.54 12.07
N ASN A 17 -27.93 -8.32 12.60
CA ASN A 17 -26.61 -7.72 12.60
C ASN A 17 -25.69 -8.45 13.61
N LEU A 18 -24.42 -8.54 13.33
CA LEU A 18 -23.45 -9.31 14.09
C LEU A 18 -22.24 -8.43 14.49
N GLN A 19 -21.86 -8.50 15.76
CA GLN A 19 -20.62 -7.92 16.25
C GLN A 19 -19.71 -9.03 16.79
N LEU A 20 -18.54 -9.21 16.16
CA LEU A 20 -17.51 -10.13 16.62
C LEU A 20 -16.49 -9.35 17.46
N ILE A 21 -16.50 -9.64 18.76
CA ILE A 21 -15.58 -9.03 19.73
C ILE A 21 -14.34 -9.93 19.80
N ALA A 22 -13.29 -9.56 19.09
CA ALA A 22 -12.12 -10.40 18.92
C ALA A 22 -11.02 -10.05 19.92
N CYS A 23 -10.18 -11.03 20.25
CA CYS A 23 -8.88 -10.84 20.87
C CYS A 23 -7.76 -10.92 19.82
N ALA A 24 -6.56 -10.45 20.17
CA ALA A 24 -5.38 -10.65 19.36
C ALA A 24 -5.19 -12.13 19.03
N GLY A 25 -4.87 -12.48 17.79
CA GLY A 25 -4.60 -13.87 17.37
C GLY A 25 -5.81 -14.82 17.41
N SER A 26 -7.05 -14.32 17.49
CA SER A 26 -8.27 -15.16 17.60
C SER A 26 -8.79 -15.74 16.28
N GLY A 27 -8.08 -15.55 15.17
CA GLY A 27 -8.45 -16.09 13.87
C GLY A 27 -9.58 -15.32 13.19
N LYS A 28 -9.72 -14.00 13.42
CA LYS A 28 -10.74 -13.11 12.82
C LYS A 28 -10.92 -13.37 11.32
N THR A 29 -9.85 -13.28 10.55
CA THR A 29 -9.86 -13.43 9.08
C THR A 29 -10.37 -14.80 8.64
N GLU A 30 -10.05 -15.88 9.37
CA GLU A 30 -10.56 -17.24 9.09
C GLU A 30 -12.07 -17.32 9.35
N VAL A 31 -12.57 -16.71 10.42
CA VAL A 31 -14.00 -16.67 10.74
C VAL A 31 -14.75 -15.89 9.66
N VAL A 32 -14.23 -14.73 9.24
CA VAL A 32 -14.83 -13.92 8.18
C VAL A 32 -14.89 -14.69 6.87
N ALA A 33 -13.78 -15.31 6.45
CA ALA A 33 -13.74 -16.10 5.20
C ALA A 33 -14.76 -17.24 5.21
N ARG A 34 -14.85 -18.00 6.32
CA ARG A 34 -15.86 -19.07 6.45
C ARG A 34 -17.27 -18.56 6.55
N ARG A 35 -17.48 -17.38 7.12
CA ARG A 35 -18.78 -16.72 7.11
C ARG A 35 -19.24 -16.39 5.69
N VAL A 36 -18.35 -15.87 4.85
CA VAL A 36 -18.66 -15.67 3.43
C VAL A 36 -19.07 -16.97 2.75
N VAL A 37 -18.34 -18.07 3.00
CA VAL A 37 -18.73 -19.40 2.49
C VAL A 37 -20.15 -19.79 2.93
N HIS A 38 -20.48 -19.56 4.21
CA HIS A 38 -21.83 -19.84 4.75
C HIS A 38 -22.89 -18.98 4.05
N LEU A 39 -22.65 -17.68 3.85
CA LEU A 39 -23.58 -16.76 3.16
C LEU A 39 -23.82 -17.14 1.69
N LEU A 40 -22.81 -17.68 1.01
CA LEU A 40 -22.90 -18.13 -0.38
C LEU A 40 -23.51 -19.54 -0.51
N SER A 41 -23.58 -20.33 0.60
CA SER A 41 -24.05 -21.71 0.58
C SER A 41 -25.54 -21.80 0.27
N PRO A 42 -25.97 -22.54 -0.77
CA PRO A 42 -27.36 -22.77 -1.06
C PRO A 42 -28.10 -23.48 0.10
N GLY A 43 -29.23 -22.96 0.55
CA GLY A 43 -30.03 -23.54 1.62
C GLY A 43 -29.50 -23.33 3.05
N LYS A 44 -28.35 -22.75 3.21
CA LYS A 44 -27.77 -22.25 4.47
C LYS A 44 -27.38 -20.79 4.23
N GLY A 45 -27.50 -19.93 5.23
CA GLY A 45 -27.04 -18.53 5.11
C GLY A 45 -27.77 -17.63 4.13
N GLY A 46 -28.81 -18.08 3.45
CA GLY A 46 -29.64 -17.27 2.56
C GLY A 46 -29.28 -17.35 1.07
N GLY A 47 -28.23 -18.09 0.65
CA GLY A 47 -27.86 -18.28 -0.77
C GLY A 47 -27.56 -16.99 -1.51
N LEU A 48 -26.79 -16.09 -0.92
CA LEU A 48 -26.40 -14.84 -1.53
C LEU A 48 -25.50 -15.09 -2.75
N ALA A 49 -25.60 -14.22 -3.77
CA ALA A 49 -24.61 -14.20 -4.84
C ALA A 49 -23.37 -13.41 -4.38
N PRO A 50 -22.16 -13.68 -4.94
CA PRO A 50 -20.95 -12.94 -4.58
C PRO A 50 -21.10 -11.42 -4.65
N ARG A 51 -21.76 -10.90 -5.69
CA ARG A 51 -22.05 -9.45 -5.87
C ARG A 51 -22.88 -8.81 -4.76
N ASN A 52 -23.55 -9.63 -3.92
CA ASN A 52 -24.34 -9.13 -2.80
C ASN A 52 -23.52 -8.86 -1.54
N ILE A 53 -22.24 -9.24 -1.53
CA ILE A 53 -21.36 -9.16 -0.37
C ILE A 53 -20.29 -8.09 -0.61
N VAL A 54 -20.12 -7.21 0.38
CA VAL A 54 -19.04 -6.23 0.46
C VAL A 54 -18.26 -6.50 1.74
N ALA A 55 -16.95 -6.66 1.66
CA ALA A 55 -16.07 -6.86 2.80
C ALA A 55 -15.02 -5.74 2.86
N PHE A 56 -15.10 -4.91 3.87
CA PHE A 56 -14.16 -3.84 4.13
C PHE A 56 -13.03 -4.30 5.05
N THR A 57 -11.82 -3.90 4.71
CA THR A 57 -10.62 -4.06 5.52
C THR A 57 -9.90 -2.72 5.68
N PHE A 58 -8.95 -2.64 6.62
CA PHE A 58 -8.25 -1.38 6.87
C PHE A 58 -7.08 -1.14 5.91
N THR A 59 -6.46 -2.18 5.36
CA THR A 59 -5.31 -2.09 4.44
C THR A 59 -5.48 -2.99 3.22
N ASP A 60 -4.86 -2.62 2.09
CA ASP A 60 -4.89 -3.43 0.88
C ASP A 60 -4.25 -4.81 1.08
N LYS A 61 -3.23 -4.91 1.94
CA LYS A 61 -2.63 -6.18 2.33
C LYS A 61 -3.63 -7.09 3.05
N ALA A 62 -4.39 -6.55 4.00
CA ALA A 62 -5.43 -7.31 4.71
C ALA A 62 -6.57 -7.71 3.75
N ALA A 63 -6.91 -6.85 2.79
CA ALA A 63 -7.88 -7.14 1.74
C ALA A 63 -7.42 -8.32 0.87
N ALA A 64 -6.18 -8.30 0.40
CA ALA A 64 -5.60 -9.38 -0.39
C ALA A 64 -5.58 -10.71 0.37
N GLU A 65 -5.20 -10.69 1.65
CA GLU A 65 -5.20 -11.88 2.52
C GLU A 65 -6.62 -12.43 2.75
N LEU A 66 -7.59 -11.56 3.08
CA LEU A 66 -8.98 -11.96 3.28
C LEU A 66 -9.58 -12.54 2.01
N LYS A 67 -9.31 -11.90 0.88
CA LYS A 67 -9.83 -12.28 -0.44
C LYS A 67 -9.34 -13.67 -0.85
N GLU A 68 -8.05 -13.90 -0.80
CA GLU A 68 -7.45 -15.19 -1.13
C GLU A 68 -7.95 -16.30 -0.21
N ARG A 69 -7.99 -16.04 1.10
CA ARG A 69 -8.50 -16.98 2.07
C ARG A 69 -9.97 -17.33 1.81
N THR A 70 -10.77 -16.33 1.47
CA THR A 70 -12.19 -16.52 1.11
C THR A 70 -12.34 -17.39 -0.14
N ILE A 71 -11.58 -17.11 -1.20
CA ILE A 71 -11.61 -17.90 -2.44
C ILE A 71 -11.22 -19.35 -2.17
N THR A 72 -10.13 -19.56 -1.42
CA THR A 72 -9.67 -20.90 -1.05
C THR A 72 -10.77 -21.67 -0.27
N ARG A 73 -11.38 -21.03 0.73
CA ARG A 73 -12.45 -21.67 1.52
C ARG A 73 -13.72 -21.93 0.71
N CYS A 74 -14.08 -21.02 -0.21
CA CYS A 74 -15.20 -21.25 -1.13
C CYS A 74 -14.95 -22.47 -2.02
N ARG A 75 -13.78 -22.60 -2.62
CA ARG A 75 -13.42 -23.75 -3.46
C ARG A 75 -13.43 -25.08 -2.69
N GLU A 76 -12.87 -25.08 -1.47
CA GLU A 76 -12.85 -26.27 -0.61
C GLU A 76 -14.27 -26.74 -0.22
N ALA A 77 -15.18 -25.81 0.05
CA ALA A 77 -16.50 -26.12 0.61
C ALA A 77 -17.62 -26.21 -0.43
N LEU A 78 -17.56 -25.41 -1.50
CA LEU A 78 -18.63 -25.23 -2.48
C LEU A 78 -18.21 -25.67 -3.90
N GLY A 79 -16.92 -25.95 -4.13
CA GLY A 79 -16.38 -26.15 -5.45
C GLY A 79 -16.17 -24.85 -6.22
N GLU A 80 -16.36 -24.87 -7.54
CA GLU A 80 -16.28 -23.65 -8.35
C GLU A 80 -17.54 -22.81 -8.14
N VAL A 81 -17.33 -21.56 -7.71
CA VAL A 81 -18.41 -20.57 -7.52
C VAL A 81 -18.22 -19.47 -8.56
N PRO A 82 -19.02 -19.46 -9.64
CA PRO A 82 -18.94 -18.41 -10.65
C PRO A 82 -19.22 -17.03 -10.06
N GLY A 83 -18.48 -16.04 -10.54
CA GLY A 83 -18.68 -14.65 -10.14
C GLY A 83 -18.08 -14.27 -8.79
N LEU A 84 -17.17 -15.06 -8.19
CA LEU A 84 -16.46 -14.65 -6.96
C LEU A 84 -15.77 -13.29 -7.09
N ALA A 85 -15.30 -12.93 -8.28
CA ALA A 85 -14.72 -11.63 -8.58
C ALA A 85 -15.71 -10.45 -8.43
N GLU A 86 -17.02 -10.69 -8.41
CA GLU A 86 -18.02 -9.65 -8.21
C GLU A 86 -18.24 -9.28 -6.73
N MET A 87 -17.71 -10.09 -5.81
CA MET A 87 -17.66 -9.74 -4.40
C MET A 87 -16.60 -8.67 -4.17
N PHE A 88 -17.00 -7.53 -3.60
CA PHE A 88 -16.02 -6.52 -3.24
C PHE A 88 -15.28 -6.91 -1.97
N VAL A 89 -13.96 -6.97 -2.02
CA VAL A 89 -13.08 -7.08 -0.85
C VAL A 89 -11.97 -6.05 -0.99
N GLY A 90 -11.97 -5.03 -0.13
CA GLY A 90 -11.04 -3.91 -0.23
C GLY A 90 -11.16 -2.93 0.92
N THR A 91 -10.45 -1.81 0.81
CA THR A 91 -10.60 -0.70 1.76
C THR A 91 -11.87 0.11 1.46
N ILE A 92 -12.39 0.84 2.45
CA ILE A 92 -13.55 1.74 2.24
C ILE A 92 -13.22 2.78 1.16
N HIS A 93 -11.98 3.31 1.14
CA HIS A 93 -11.53 4.24 0.10
C HIS A 93 -11.57 3.61 -1.31
N ALA A 94 -11.09 2.38 -1.45
CA ALA A 94 -11.12 1.67 -2.72
C ALA A 94 -12.55 1.45 -3.21
N PHE A 95 -13.47 1.08 -2.32
CA PHE A 95 -14.90 0.95 -2.62
C PHE A 95 -15.50 2.27 -3.11
N CYS A 96 -15.24 3.37 -2.38
CA CYS A 96 -15.75 4.69 -2.74
C CYS A 96 -15.20 5.16 -4.09
N LEU A 97 -13.90 4.96 -4.34
CA LEU A 97 -13.27 5.31 -5.61
C LEU A 97 -13.84 4.48 -6.77
N GLU A 98 -14.03 3.17 -6.57
CA GLU A 98 -14.66 2.30 -7.56
C GLU A 98 -16.10 2.72 -7.83
N LEU A 99 -16.88 3.02 -6.78
CA LEU A 99 -18.24 3.54 -6.89
C LEU A 99 -18.29 4.82 -7.71
N LEU A 100 -17.45 5.81 -7.39
CA LEU A 100 -17.39 7.08 -8.10
C LEU A 100 -17.03 6.88 -9.57
N LYS A 101 -16.03 6.04 -9.87
CA LYS A 101 -15.59 5.80 -11.26
C LYS A 101 -16.59 4.99 -12.07
N SER A 102 -17.32 4.05 -11.44
CA SER A 102 -18.31 3.21 -12.15
C SER A 102 -19.64 3.91 -12.38
N GLU A 103 -20.06 4.77 -11.45
CA GLU A 103 -21.39 5.39 -11.50
C GLU A 103 -21.37 6.84 -12.03
N MET A 104 -20.22 7.52 -11.94
CA MET A 104 -20.06 8.94 -12.26
C MET A 104 -18.92 9.16 -13.28
N PRO A 105 -19.22 9.21 -14.59
CA PRO A 105 -18.19 9.28 -15.65
C PRO A 105 -17.16 10.40 -15.48
N LYS A 106 -17.54 11.52 -14.86
CA LYS A 106 -16.61 12.63 -14.59
C LYS A 106 -15.36 12.22 -13.79
N TYR A 107 -15.49 11.20 -12.91
CA TYR A 107 -14.36 10.74 -12.06
C TYR A 107 -13.42 9.75 -12.76
N LEU A 108 -13.72 9.27 -13.96
CA LEU A 108 -12.82 8.35 -14.68
C LEU A 108 -11.44 8.95 -14.92
N LYS A 109 -11.38 10.25 -15.29
CA LYS A 109 -10.11 10.96 -15.50
C LYS A 109 -9.39 11.40 -14.23
N PHE A 110 -10.04 11.34 -13.06
CA PHE A 110 -9.43 11.82 -11.82
C PHE A 110 -8.36 10.87 -11.32
N GLU A 111 -7.23 11.44 -10.90
CA GLU A 111 -6.10 10.74 -10.30
C GLU A 111 -6.06 11.00 -8.78
N VAL A 112 -5.60 10.00 -8.04
CA VAL A 112 -5.54 10.08 -6.57
C VAL A 112 -4.15 10.50 -6.15
N LEU A 113 -4.05 11.61 -5.43
CA LEU A 113 -2.82 12.06 -4.79
C LEU A 113 -2.58 11.27 -3.51
N ASN A 114 -1.42 10.66 -3.37
CA ASN A 114 -0.98 10.11 -2.09
C ASN A 114 -0.61 11.24 -1.09
N GLU A 115 -0.39 10.91 0.17
CA GLU A 115 -0.13 11.91 1.23
C GLU A 115 1.11 12.78 0.93
N VAL A 116 2.13 12.22 0.27
CA VAL A 116 3.36 12.96 -0.12
C VAL A 116 3.07 13.92 -1.26
N GLN A 117 2.43 13.43 -2.31
CA GLN A 117 2.02 14.20 -3.48
C GLN A 117 1.06 15.33 -3.09
N GLN A 118 0.12 15.06 -2.17
CA GLN A 118 -0.79 16.05 -1.59
C GLN A 118 0.00 17.21 -0.93
N GLY A 119 1.00 16.87 -0.13
CA GLY A 119 1.88 17.86 0.52
C GLY A 119 2.68 18.69 -0.49
N LEU A 120 3.31 18.03 -1.46
CA LEU A 120 4.07 18.67 -2.54
C LEU A 120 3.17 19.56 -3.39
N TYR A 121 1.94 19.11 -3.67
CA TYR A 121 0.97 19.84 -4.47
C TYR A 121 0.47 21.10 -3.76
N ALA A 122 0.11 20.98 -2.48
CA ALA A 122 -0.28 22.12 -1.65
C ALA A 122 0.86 23.14 -1.52
N ASP A 123 2.09 22.70 -1.34
CA ASP A 123 3.27 23.56 -1.29
C ASP A 123 3.55 24.26 -2.63
N ARG A 124 3.50 23.55 -3.73
CA ARG A 124 3.72 24.11 -5.06
C ARG A 124 2.69 25.19 -5.40
N HIS A 125 1.44 24.96 -5.06
CA HIS A 125 0.31 25.84 -5.31
C HIS A 125 -0.17 26.58 -4.05
N SER A 126 0.76 26.96 -3.16
CA SER A 126 0.47 27.35 -1.78
C SER A 126 -0.53 28.50 -1.61
N LYS A 127 -0.62 29.44 -2.57
CA LYS A 127 -1.62 30.48 -2.61
C LYS A 127 -2.98 29.97 -3.09
N GLN A 128 -2.99 29.14 -4.13
CA GLN A 128 -4.20 28.60 -4.74
C GLN A 128 -4.83 27.50 -3.88
N SER A 129 -3.99 26.74 -3.16
CA SER A 129 -4.46 25.74 -2.19
C SER A 129 -5.01 26.32 -0.89
N GLY A 130 -5.02 27.65 -0.74
CA GLY A 130 -5.44 28.27 0.49
C GLY A 130 -4.40 28.29 1.62
N LEU A 131 -3.29 27.56 1.48
CA LEU A 131 -2.28 27.41 2.54
C LEU A 131 -1.73 28.76 3.00
N THR A 132 -1.14 29.56 2.09
CA THR A 132 -0.50 30.84 2.45
C THR A 132 -1.46 32.02 2.50
N THR A 133 -2.74 31.81 2.23
CA THR A 133 -3.82 32.78 2.46
C THR A 133 -4.58 32.54 3.75
N SER A 134 -4.33 31.40 4.43
CA SER A 134 -4.88 31.08 5.74
C SER A 134 -3.95 31.55 6.87
N THR A 135 -4.54 31.74 8.04
CA THR A 135 -3.85 32.13 9.29
C THR A 135 -4.14 31.10 10.37
N ASP A 136 -3.32 31.04 11.39
CA ASP A 136 -3.66 30.36 12.62
C ASP A 136 -4.73 31.17 13.43
N LEU A 137 -5.21 30.60 14.54
CA LEU A 137 -6.22 31.28 15.41
C LEU A 137 -5.71 32.55 16.07
N ALA A 138 -4.41 32.80 16.08
CA ALA A 138 -3.80 34.07 16.54
C ALA A 138 -3.63 35.08 15.39
N GLY A 139 -4.05 34.76 14.16
CA GLY A 139 -3.96 35.64 12.99
C GLY A 139 -2.58 35.61 12.29
N VAL A 140 -1.69 34.66 12.62
CA VAL A 140 -0.38 34.56 11.99
C VAL A 140 -0.51 33.78 10.66
N PRO A 141 -0.02 34.33 9.52
CA PRO A 141 -0.07 33.67 8.22
C PRO A 141 0.70 32.34 8.20
N LEU A 142 0.12 31.31 7.58
CA LEU A 142 0.74 30.01 7.42
C LEU A 142 1.87 30.05 6.38
N LYS A 143 2.91 29.25 6.60
CA LYS A 143 4.11 29.19 5.76
C LYS A 143 4.25 27.84 5.06
N ARG A 144 4.64 27.88 3.79
CA ARG A 144 4.99 26.68 2.99
C ARG A 144 5.98 25.80 3.75
N TYR A 145 5.89 24.53 3.51
CA TYR A 145 6.74 23.46 4.09
C TYR A 145 6.58 23.30 5.61
N ARG A 146 6.61 24.40 6.37
CA ARG A 146 6.51 24.36 7.83
C ARG A 146 5.10 23.99 8.32
N ASP A 147 4.09 24.67 7.79
CA ASP A 147 2.72 24.55 8.28
C ASP A 147 1.85 23.64 7.41
N THR A 148 2.35 23.18 6.25
CA THR A 148 1.65 22.33 5.30
C THR A 148 1.09 21.05 5.92
N PRO A 149 1.84 20.27 6.75
CA PRO A 149 1.29 19.05 7.37
C PRO A 149 0.12 19.37 8.32
N TYR A 150 0.23 20.44 9.08
CA TYR A 150 -0.85 20.86 10.02
C TYR A 150 -2.08 21.38 9.26
N TYR A 151 -1.87 22.14 8.18
CA TYR A 151 -2.91 22.65 7.32
C TYR A 151 -3.70 21.49 6.67
N LEU A 152 -3.02 20.56 6.00
CA LEU A 152 -3.66 19.41 5.38
C LEU A 152 -4.36 18.51 6.41
N ALA A 153 -3.77 18.34 7.59
CA ALA A 153 -4.41 17.62 8.68
C ALA A 153 -5.68 18.32 9.17
N ALA A 154 -5.69 19.68 9.21
CA ALA A 154 -6.89 20.45 9.55
C ALA A 154 -7.98 20.30 8.47
N LEU A 155 -7.58 20.33 7.18
CA LEU A 155 -8.52 20.09 6.07
C LEU A 155 -9.14 18.68 6.14
N SER A 156 -8.35 17.64 6.49
CA SER A 156 -8.88 16.28 6.67
C SER A 156 -9.91 16.22 7.80
N ILE A 157 -9.64 16.87 8.95
CA ILE A 157 -10.58 16.89 10.07
C ILE A 157 -11.90 17.59 9.67
N LEU A 158 -11.85 18.73 8.96
CA LEU A 158 -13.04 19.42 8.49
C LEU A 158 -13.91 18.59 7.55
N ARG A 159 -13.31 17.61 6.85
CA ARG A 159 -13.99 16.75 5.88
C ARG A 159 -14.43 15.40 6.45
N GLU A 160 -13.64 14.84 7.37
CA GLU A 160 -13.84 13.48 7.87
C GLU A 160 -14.54 13.42 9.23
N ALA A 161 -14.62 14.55 9.95
CA ALA A 161 -15.36 14.70 11.20
C ALA A 161 -16.70 15.41 10.98
N GLU A 162 -17.38 15.74 12.06
CA GLU A 162 -18.64 16.47 12.06
C GLU A 162 -18.37 17.94 12.45
N PRO A 163 -18.24 18.86 11.47
CA PRO A 163 -17.96 20.28 11.74
C PRO A 163 -19.19 21.01 12.31
N ILE A 164 -18.97 21.82 13.32
CA ILE A 164 -20.00 22.68 13.92
C ILE A 164 -19.86 24.08 13.31
N GLU A 165 -20.63 24.36 12.27
CA GLU A 165 -20.52 25.55 11.42
C GLU A 165 -20.44 26.87 12.22
N ASN A 166 -21.34 27.05 13.17
CA ASN A 166 -21.40 28.31 13.98
C ASN A 166 -20.11 28.55 14.77
N ALA A 167 -19.41 27.49 15.19
CA ALA A 167 -18.17 27.61 15.95
C ALA A 167 -16.93 27.78 15.05
N LEU A 168 -17.10 27.58 13.74
CA LEU A 168 -16.05 27.74 12.72
C LEU A 168 -16.11 29.09 12.00
N VAL A 169 -17.10 29.95 12.32
CA VAL A 169 -17.22 31.27 11.73
C VAL A 169 -15.96 32.09 11.98
N GLY A 170 -15.38 32.63 10.90
CA GLY A 170 -14.13 33.43 10.97
C GLY A 170 -12.84 32.60 10.97
N CYS A 171 -12.92 31.26 10.95
CA CYS A 171 -11.75 30.41 10.78
C CYS A 171 -11.28 30.41 9.31
N SER A 172 -10.10 30.98 9.02
CA SER A 172 -9.58 31.13 7.66
C SER A 172 -9.28 29.81 6.96
N VAL A 173 -9.04 28.72 7.72
CA VAL A 173 -8.80 27.39 7.19
C VAL A 173 -10.04 26.81 6.49
N VAL A 174 -11.25 27.24 6.89
CA VAL A 174 -12.49 26.85 6.19
C VAL A 174 -12.53 27.43 4.76
N ALA A 175 -12.20 28.72 4.62
CA ALA A 175 -12.05 29.32 3.27
C ALA A 175 -10.90 28.67 2.49
N GLY A 176 -9.83 28.27 3.18
CA GLY A 176 -8.72 27.52 2.62
C GLY A 176 -9.16 26.14 2.08
N LEU A 177 -10.09 25.46 2.76
CA LEU A 177 -10.65 24.20 2.29
C LEU A 177 -11.38 24.36 0.94
N GLU A 178 -12.17 25.40 0.77
CA GLU A 178 -12.86 25.66 -0.50
C GLU A 178 -11.88 25.96 -1.64
N ALA A 179 -10.82 26.73 -1.34
CA ALA A 179 -9.75 26.99 -2.32
C ALA A 179 -9.02 25.69 -2.71
N TYR A 180 -8.76 24.80 -1.73
CA TYR A 180 -8.11 23.51 -1.96
C TYR A 180 -8.99 22.55 -2.79
N ARG A 181 -10.30 22.47 -2.49
CA ARG A 181 -11.26 21.68 -3.28
C ARG A 181 -11.30 22.14 -4.74
N SER A 182 -11.41 23.45 -4.96
CA SER A 182 -11.40 24.03 -6.32
C SER A 182 -10.12 23.69 -7.06
N LEU A 183 -8.97 23.78 -6.39
CA LEU A 183 -7.67 23.45 -7.00
C LEU A 183 -7.56 21.95 -7.38
N LEU A 184 -8.07 21.04 -6.57
CA LEU A 184 -8.10 19.61 -6.89
C LEU A 184 -9.02 19.33 -8.10
N ASP A 185 -10.21 19.92 -8.11
CA ASP A 185 -11.21 19.71 -9.17
C ASP A 185 -10.70 20.26 -10.52
N ASP A 186 -10.15 21.47 -10.55
CA ASP A 186 -9.57 22.11 -11.74
C ASP A 186 -8.47 21.26 -12.42
N ARG A 187 -7.80 20.42 -11.64
CA ARG A 187 -6.70 19.57 -12.12
C ARG A 187 -7.07 18.09 -12.19
N SER A 188 -8.33 17.75 -11.94
CA SER A 188 -8.82 16.37 -11.92
C SER A 188 -8.06 15.49 -10.94
N TYR A 189 -7.79 16.00 -9.73
CA TYR A 189 -7.21 15.23 -8.63
C TYR A 189 -8.24 14.96 -7.54
N LEU A 190 -8.06 13.83 -6.87
CA LEU A 190 -8.71 13.48 -5.61
C LEU A 190 -7.62 13.24 -4.55
N ASP A 191 -7.90 13.60 -3.32
CA ASP A 191 -7.20 13.05 -2.17
C ASP A 191 -8.09 12.05 -1.42
N TYR A 192 -7.57 11.36 -0.42
CA TYR A 192 -8.32 10.35 0.30
C TYR A 192 -9.60 10.88 0.96
N SER A 193 -9.58 12.08 1.53
CA SER A 193 -10.78 12.67 2.12
C SER A 193 -11.82 13.04 1.08
N SER A 194 -11.43 13.59 -0.08
CA SER A 194 -12.37 13.94 -1.16
C SER A 194 -13.03 12.72 -1.81
N ILE A 195 -12.36 11.57 -1.82
CA ILE A 195 -12.99 10.32 -2.26
C ILE A 195 -14.18 9.96 -1.36
N LEU A 196 -13.99 10.03 -0.04
CA LEU A 196 -15.04 9.71 0.94
C LEU A 196 -16.17 10.73 0.89
N GLU A 197 -15.84 12.04 0.87
CA GLU A 197 -16.84 13.11 0.76
C GLU A 197 -17.72 12.96 -0.48
N ALA A 198 -17.10 12.79 -1.64
CA ALA A 198 -17.81 12.63 -2.91
C ALA A 198 -18.70 11.36 -2.90
N ALA A 199 -18.23 10.27 -2.31
CA ALA A 199 -19.01 9.05 -2.19
C ALA A 199 -20.22 9.24 -1.27
N VAL A 200 -20.06 9.86 -0.10
CA VAL A 200 -21.17 10.19 0.81
C VAL A 200 -22.18 11.09 0.13
N ASP A 201 -21.73 12.12 -0.60
CA ASP A 201 -22.60 13.03 -1.31
C ASP A 201 -23.49 12.31 -2.34
N VAL A 202 -22.87 11.51 -3.24
CA VAL A 202 -23.65 10.79 -4.28
C VAL A 202 -24.54 9.68 -3.67
N MET A 203 -24.07 8.98 -2.64
CA MET A 203 -24.88 7.95 -1.94
C MET A 203 -26.05 8.56 -1.18
N THR A 204 -25.96 9.83 -0.80
CA THR A 204 -27.04 10.55 -0.10
C THR A 204 -28.05 11.14 -1.08
N ASN A 205 -27.57 11.76 -2.16
CA ASN A 205 -28.39 12.64 -3.01
C ASN A 205 -28.87 11.99 -4.32
N ASP A 206 -28.21 10.91 -4.81
CA ASP A 206 -28.64 10.22 -6.05
C ASP A 206 -29.56 9.04 -5.72
N ALA A 207 -30.89 9.27 -5.89
CA ALA A 207 -31.91 8.26 -5.65
C ALA A 207 -31.76 7.02 -6.56
N GLY A 208 -31.30 7.21 -7.81
CA GLY A 208 -31.07 6.10 -8.75
C GLY A 208 -29.92 5.21 -8.31
N LEU A 209 -28.82 5.82 -7.84
CA LEU A 209 -27.69 5.09 -7.28
C LEU A 209 -28.10 4.34 -5.99
N ARG A 210 -28.83 5.01 -5.09
CA ARG A 210 -29.36 4.38 -3.85
C ARG A 210 -30.14 3.11 -4.17
N GLN A 211 -31.03 3.15 -5.16
CA GLN A 211 -31.81 1.97 -5.58
C GLN A 211 -30.92 0.86 -6.12
N ARG A 212 -29.95 1.19 -7.00
CA ARG A 212 -29.01 0.18 -7.55
C ARG A 212 -28.17 -0.47 -6.45
N LEU A 213 -27.69 0.31 -5.47
CA LEU A 213 -26.94 -0.21 -4.32
C LEU A 213 -27.82 -1.10 -3.44
N ALA A 214 -29.07 -0.68 -3.14
CA ALA A 214 -30.03 -1.47 -2.37
C ALA A 214 -30.34 -2.81 -3.03
N ASP A 215 -30.46 -2.85 -4.37
CA ASP A 215 -30.71 -4.08 -5.13
C ASP A 215 -29.48 -5.01 -5.15
N ARG A 216 -28.27 -4.45 -5.12
CA ARG A 216 -27.02 -5.19 -5.25
C ARG A 216 -26.45 -5.63 -3.90
N ILE A 217 -26.27 -4.72 -2.93
CA ILE A 217 -25.56 -4.99 -1.68
C ILE A 217 -26.56 -5.46 -0.62
N ARG A 218 -26.38 -6.67 -0.10
CA ARG A 218 -27.26 -7.29 0.90
C ARG A 218 -26.54 -7.55 2.22
N TYR A 219 -25.23 -7.67 2.17
CA TYR A 219 -24.41 -8.00 3.33
C TYR A 219 -23.10 -7.23 3.31
N VAL A 220 -22.79 -6.55 4.41
CA VAL A 220 -21.55 -5.78 4.58
C VAL A 220 -20.77 -6.34 5.75
N ILE A 221 -19.52 -6.66 5.54
CA ILE A 221 -18.55 -7.08 6.55
C ILE A 221 -17.55 -5.95 6.74
N VAL A 222 -17.25 -5.57 7.97
CA VAL A 222 -16.25 -4.54 8.28
C VAL A 222 -15.24 -5.12 9.26
N ASP A 223 -14.03 -5.42 8.78
CA ASP A 223 -12.92 -5.85 9.63
C ASP A 223 -12.18 -4.65 10.22
N GLU A 224 -11.52 -4.84 11.37
CA GLU A 224 -10.85 -3.79 12.14
C GLU A 224 -11.76 -2.57 12.43
N TYR A 225 -13.04 -2.83 12.73
CA TYR A 225 -14.06 -1.79 12.89
C TYR A 225 -13.73 -0.73 13.96
N GLN A 226 -12.87 -1.03 14.92
CA GLN A 226 -12.38 -0.08 15.92
C GLN A 226 -11.53 1.07 15.34
N ASP A 227 -11.07 0.94 14.09
CA ASP A 227 -10.25 1.96 13.42
C ASP A 227 -11.05 2.85 12.45
N VAL A 228 -12.35 2.63 12.32
CA VAL A 228 -13.23 3.41 11.44
C VAL A 228 -13.37 4.84 11.96
N ASN A 229 -13.24 5.85 11.09
CA ASN A 229 -13.45 7.25 11.38
C ASN A 229 -14.91 7.69 11.06
N PRO A 230 -15.37 8.91 11.44
CA PRO A 230 -16.78 9.30 11.28
C PRO A 230 -17.33 9.22 9.87
N ILE A 231 -16.59 9.69 8.86
CA ILE A 231 -17.08 9.64 7.47
C ILE A 231 -17.12 8.21 6.90
N GLN A 232 -16.21 7.35 7.33
CA GLN A 232 -16.26 5.92 7.00
C GLN A 232 -17.44 5.23 7.67
N GLU A 233 -17.73 5.60 8.92
CA GLU A 233 -18.92 5.12 9.62
C GLU A 233 -20.21 5.59 8.92
N ALA A 234 -20.25 6.82 8.41
CA ALA A 234 -21.38 7.31 7.62
C ALA A 234 -21.62 6.46 6.37
N ILE A 235 -20.56 5.99 5.70
CA ILE A 235 -20.67 5.09 4.54
C ILE A 235 -21.23 3.72 4.95
N VAL A 236 -20.75 3.14 6.06
CA VAL A 236 -21.28 1.89 6.61
C VAL A 236 -22.75 2.03 6.96
N TRP A 237 -23.12 3.15 7.61
CA TRP A 237 -24.48 3.46 7.99
C TRP A 237 -25.39 3.62 6.76
N LEU A 238 -24.95 4.34 5.71
CA LEU A 238 -25.70 4.50 4.46
C LEU A 238 -25.99 3.15 3.80
N LEU A 239 -25.01 2.23 3.76
CA LEU A 239 -25.23 0.88 3.23
C LEU A 239 -26.22 0.09 4.08
N HIS A 240 -26.18 0.25 5.41
CA HIS A 240 -27.17 -0.35 6.31
C HIS A 240 -28.57 0.23 6.12
N ASP A 241 -28.71 1.55 5.99
CA ASP A 241 -29.96 2.25 5.73
C ASP A 241 -30.62 1.79 4.41
N LEU A 242 -29.82 1.40 3.42
CA LEU A 242 -30.30 0.78 2.17
C LEU A 242 -30.76 -0.68 2.32
N GLY A 243 -30.71 -1.25 3.52
CA GLY A 243 -31.22 -2.58 3.86
C GLY A 243 -30.15 -3.68 3.96
N SER A 244 -28.87 -3.34 3.90
CA SER A 244 -27.80 -4.32 4.09
C SER A 244 -27.68 -4.76 5.54
N LYS A 245 -27.41 -6.06 5.77
CA LYS A 245 -27.05 -6.58 7.08
C LYS A 245 -25.58 -6.34 7.35
N LEU A 246 -25.21 -6.08 8.60
CA LEU A 246 -23.84 -5.80 9.00
C LEU A 246 -23.23 -6.96 9.79
N CYS A 247 -21.96 -7.24 9.52
CA CYS A 247 -21.08 -8.01 10.39
C CYS A 247 -19.82 -7.20 10.66
N VAL A 248 -19.68 -6.66 11.85
CA VAL A 248 -18.47 -5.93 12.24
C VAL A 248 -17.56 -6.82 13.07
N VAL A 249 -16.27 -6.74 12.80
CA VAL A 249 -15.22 -7.51 13.47
C VAL A 249 -14.17 -6.56 13.98
N GLY A 250 -13.78 -6.68 15.24
CA GLY A 250 -12.75 -5.79 15.78
C GLY A 250 -12.25 -6.20 17.15
N ASP A 251 -11.18 -5.53 17.55
CA ASP A 251 -10.54 -5.64 18.85
C ASP A 251 -10.33 -4.23 19.42
N ASP A 252 -11.18 -3.82 20.37
CA ASP A 252 -11.11 -2.52 21.04
C ASP A 252 -9.75 -2.28 21.73
N ASP A 253 -9.04 -3.35 22.13
CA ASP A 253 -7.69 -3.28 22.68
C ASP A 253 -6.60 -2.99 21.62
N GLN A 254 -6.93 -3.01 20.32
CA GLN A 254 -6.02 -2.74 19.22
C GLN A 254 -6.35 -1.46 18.43
N THR A 255 -7.11 -0.52 19.00
CA THR A 255 -7.36 0.80 18.40
C THR A 255 -6.09 1.63 18.46
N LEU A 256 -5.53 2.01 17.31
CA LEU A 256 -4.23 2.71 17.21
C LEU A 256 -4.25 4.01 16.40
N TYR A 257 -5.33 4.30 15.66
CA TYR A 257 -5.34 5.37 14.68
C TYR A 257 -6.20 6.58 15.07
N GLN A 258 -6.23 6.92 16.40
CA GLN A 258 -6.94 8.09 16.92
C GLN A 258 -6.50 9.39 16.22
N TRP A 259 -5.23 9.50 15.86
CA TRP A 259 -4.71 10.62 15.10
C TRP A 259 -5.30 10.75 13.68
N ARG A 260 -5.93 9.69 13.16
CA ARG A 260 -6.75 9.69 11.93
C ARG A 260 -8.25 9.85 12.23
N GLY A 261 -8.65 10.07 13.49
CA GLY A 261 -10.03 10.20 13.92
C GLY A 261 -10.74 8.87 14.19
N SER A 262 -10.01 7.75 14.26
CA SER A 262 -10.61 6.50 14.75
C SER A 262 -11.14 6.70 16.15
N ASP A 263 -12.29 6.12 16.43
CA ASP A 263 -12.91 6.19 17.72
C ASP A 263 -13.26 4.81 18.25
N VAL A 264 -12.65 4.42 19.35
CA VAL A 264 -12.98 3.17 20.04
C VAL A 264 -14.47 3.09 20.40
N GLN A 265 -15.16 4.22 20.58
CA GLN A 265 -16.59 4.26 20.83
C GLN A 265 -17.40 3.64 19.70
N ASN A 266 -16.89 3.65 18.45
CA ASN A 266 -17.57 2.99 17.33
C ASN A 266 -17.82 1.51 17.62
N ILE A 267 -16.82 0.78 18.10
CA ILE A 267 -16.98 -0.65 18.41
C ILE A 267 -17.64 -0.88 19.77
N LEU A 268 -17.38 -0.03 20.76
CA LEU A 268 -17.97 -0.15 22.11
C LEU A 268 -19.50 0.06 22.09
N THR A 269 -19.98 0.97 21.26
CA THR A 269 -21.40 1.35 21.20
C THR A 269 -22.17 0.74 20.02
N PHE A 270 -21.55 -0.07 19.20
CA PHE A 270 -22.15 -0.63 17.97
C PHE A 270 -23.51 -1.28 18.22
N ALA A 271 -23.62 -2.12 19.26
CA ALA A 271 -24.87 -2.82 19.59
C ALA A 271 -25.97 -1.87 20.07
N ASN A 272 -25.66 -0.66 20.49
CA ASN A 272 -26.64 0.36 20.90
C ASN A 272 -27.09 1.21 19.70
N ARG A 273 -26.23 1.39 18.71
CA ARG A 273 -26.51 2.23 17.52
C ARG A 273 -27.22 1.49 16.41
N TYR A 274 -27.00 0.18 16.28
CA TYR A 274 -27.61 -0.64 15.23
C TYR A 274 -28.66 -1.60 15.81
N PRO A 275 -29.78 -1.87 15.11
CA PRO A 275 -30.85 -2.72 15.63
C PRO A 275 -30.48 -4.20 15.56
N GLY A 276 -30.90 -4.97 16.56
CA GLY A 276 -30.86 -6.43 16.53
C GLY A 276 -29.46 -7.03 16.43
N VAL A 277 -28.48 -6.42 17.04
CA VAL A 277 -27.09 -6.90 17.05
C VAL A 277 -26.94 -8.08 18.00
N GLU A 278 -26.34 -9.16 17.49
CA GLU A 278 -25.80 -10.24 18.34
C GLU A 278 -24.30 -10.06 18.53
N GLN A 279 -23.84 -10.12 19.78
CA GLN A 279 -22.42 -10.00 20.14
C GLN A 279 -21.84 -11.38 20.40
N ILE A 280 -20.74 -11.74 19.74
CA ILE A 280 -20.05 -13.02 19.93
C ILE A 280 -18.56 -12.75 20.21
N PRO A 281 -18.05 -13.13 21.40
CA PRO A 281 -16.64 -12.97 21.72
C PRO A 281 -15.81 -14.11 21.09
N LEU A 282 -14.65 -13.74 20.51
CA LEU A 282 -13.61 -14.65 20.01
C LEU A 282 -12.39 -14.53 20.91
N GLU A 283 -12.27 -15.43 21.88
CA GLU A 283 -11.34 -15.31 23.01
C GLU A 283 -10.06 -16.13 22.84
N GLU A 284 -10.05 -17.18 22.04
CA GLU A 284 -8.92 -18.10 21.88
C GLU A 284 -7.80 -17.48 21.03
N ASN A 285 -6.60 -17.34 21.60
CA ASN A 285 -5.42 -16.85 20.88
C ASN A 285 -4.60 -18.02 20.32
N PHE A 286 -4.58 -18.16 19.00
CA PHE A 286 -3.85 -19.19 18.25
C PHE A 286 -2.45 -18.77 17.82
N ARG A 287 -2.03 -17.54 18.12
CA ARG A 287 -0.76 -16.94 17.68
C ARG A 287 0.38 -17.14 18.67
N SER A 288 0.13 -16.74 19.91
CA SER A 288 1.18 -16.50 20.90
C SER A 288 1.21 -17.58 21.98
N SER A 289 2.42 -17.85 22.50
CA SER A 289 2.58 -18.75 23.66
C SER A 289 1.82 -18.24 24.88
N GLU A 290 1.48 -19.14 25.80
CA GLU A 290 0.72 -18.83 27.03
C GLU A 290 1.33 -17.65 27.81
N GLY A 291 2.66 -17.60 27.91
CA GLY A 291 3.34 -16.55 28.66
C GLY A 291 3.12 -15.16 28.03
N VAL A 292 3.13 -15.05 26.68
CA VAL A 292 2.85 -13.80 25.97
C VAL A 292 1.39 -13.40 26.15
N VAL A 293 0.46 -14.35 25.98
CA VAL A 293 -0.98 -14.12 26.13
C VAL A 293 -1.31 -13.58 27.51
N GLU A 294 -0.85 -14.27 28.57
CA GLU A 294 -1.15 -13.89 29.96
C GLU A 294 -0.50 -12.56 30.36
N THR A 295 0.73 -12.31 29.89
CA THR A 295 1.40 -11.03 30.15
C THR A 295 0.68 -9.87 29.47
N ALA A 296 0.29 -10.02 28.21
CA ALA A 296 -0.43 -9.00 27.47
C ALA A 296 -1.86 -8.78 28.04
N ARG A 297 -2.57 -9.87 28.40
CA ARG A 297 -3.91 -9.82 28.97
C ARG A 297 -3.94 -9.03 30.28
N THR A 298 -3.10 -9.41 31.25
CA THR A 298 -3.05 -8.73 32.55
C THR A 298 -2.63 -7.26 32.44
N PHE A 299 -1.84 -6.92 31.43
CA PHE A 299 -1.44 -5.55 31.15
C PHE A 299 -2.59 -4.70 30.59
N ILE A 300 -3.36 -5.20 29.62
CA ILE A 300 -4.41 -4.43 28.96
C ILE A 300 -5.69 -4.30 29.80
N GLU A 301 -5.93 -5.25 30.70
CA GLU A 301 -7.08 -5.23 31.63
C GLU A 301 -7.08 -4.03 32.59
N GLN A 302 -6.00 -3.25 32.65
CA GLN A 302 -5.93 -2.00 33.39
C GLN A 302 -6.64 -0.81 32.69
N ASN A 303 -6.98 -0.92 31.40
CA ASN A 303 -7.82 0.07 30.71
C ASN A 303 -9.27 -0.08 31.19
N GLY A 304 -9.94 1.06 31.43
CA GLY A 304 -11.30 1.08 31.96
C GLY A 304 -12.37 0.79 30.91
N GLU A 305 -12.25 1.36 29.74
CA GLU A 305 -13.24 1.22 28.66
C GLU A 305 -12.87 0.08 27.72
N ARG A 306 -13.53 -1.08 27.92
CA ARG A 306 -13.29 -2.31 27.15
C ARG A 306 -14.57 -3.11 26.99
N LEU A 307 -14.69 -3.82 25.86
CA LEU A 307 -15.72 -4.85 25.67
C LEU A 307 -15.41 -6.09 26.55
N PRO A 308 -16.45 -6.78 27.07
CA PRO A 308 -16.26 -7.98 27.86
C PRO A 308 -15.64 -9.10 27.01
N LYS A 309 -14.39 -9.44 27.26
CA LYS A 309 -13.65 -10.54 26.64
C LYS A 309 -12.46 -10.97 27.51
N ALA A 310 -12.10 -12.25 27.46
CA ALA A 310 -10.95 -12.79 28.15
C ALA A 310 -10.08 -13.60 27.19
N MET A 311 -8.93 -13.06 26.80
CA MET A 311 -7.99 -13.75 25.90
C MET A 311 -7.45 -15.01 26.56
N LYS A 312 -7.56 -16.15 25.87
CA LYS A 312 -7.16 -17.49 26.33
C LYS A 312 -6.08 -18.06 25.40
N PRO A 313 -5.00 -18.65 25.95
CA PRO A 313 -3.97 -19.27 25.11
C PRO A 313 -4.50 -20.53 24.42
N ALA A 314 -4.27 -20.64 23.12
CA ALA A 314 -4.63 -21.79 22.28
C ALA A 314 -3.57 -22.10 21.20
N ALA A 315 -2.40 -21.42 21.27
CA ALA A 315 -1.35 -21.57 20.28
C ALA A 315 -0.56 -22.88 20.44
N THR A 316 0.11 -23.26 19.35
CA THR A 316 1.00 -24.45 19.31
C THR A 316 2.39 -24.19 19.89
N GLN A 317 2.75 -22.92 20.15
CA GLN A 317 4.04 -22.56 20.74
C GLN A 317 4.03 -22.74 22.26
N ASP A 318 4.87 -23.63 22.77
CA ASP A 318 5.05 -23.80 24.22
C ASP A 318 5.84 -22.64 24.81
N TYR A 319 5.46 -22.19 25.98
CA TYR A 319 6.26 -21.26 26.78
C TYR A 319 7.36 -22.00 27.56
N GLU A 320 8.55 -21.44 27.54
CA GLU A 320 9.67 -21.87 28.38
C GLU A 320 10.27 -20.68 29.15
N PRO A 321 10.76 -20.88 30.38
CA PRO A 321 11.39 -19.80 31.16
C PRO A 321 12.52 -19.13 30.37
N GLY A 322 12.46 -17.81 30.25
CA GLY A 322 13.39 -17.00 29.44
C GLY A 322 12.90 -16.63 28.05
N ASP A 323 11.76 -17.14 27.61
CA ASP A 323 11.13 -16.68 26.38
C ASP A 323 10.66 -15.22 26.46
N ILE A 324 10.28 -14.78 27.67
CA ILE A 324 9.89 -13.40 27.94
C ILE A 324 10.85 -12.82 28.99
N VAL A 325 11.54 -11.77 28.63
CA VAL A 325 12.51 -11.08 29.48
C VAL A 325 12.26 -9.58 29.55
N ALA A 326 12.53 -9.01 30.73
CA ALA A 326 12.51 -7.56 30.93
C ALA A 326 13.83 -7.15 31.61
N LEU A 327 14.66 -6.38 30.89
CA LEU A 327 16.03 -6.05 31.28
C LEU A 327 16.29 -4.55 31.21
N SER A 328 17.17 -4.08 32.09
CA SER A 328 17.67 -2.70 32.11
C SER A 328 19.16 -2.66 31.81
N PHE A 329 19.60 -1.62 31.10
CA PHE A 329 20.97 -1.39 30.71
C PHE A 329 21.47 -0.01 31.18
N ASN A 330 22.77 0.27 31.08
CA ASN A 330 23.32 1.53 31.53
C ASN A 330 23.29 2.62 30.42
N SER A 331 23.19 2.21 29.16
CA SER A 331 23.11 3.13 28.02
C SER A 331 22.31 2.51 26.85
N PRO A 332 21.77 3.36 25.94
CA PRO A 332 21.14 2.89 24.71
C PRO A 332 22.07 2.00 23.86
N ASP A 333 23.38 2.26 23.84
CA ASP A 333 24.32 1.45 23.07
C ASP A 333 24.52 0.06 23.70
N GLU A 334 24.49 -0.05 25.04
CA GLU A 334 24.53 -1.35 25.71
C GLU A 334 23.24 -2.14 25.45
N GLU A 335 22.08 -1.48 25.51
CA GLU A 335 20.78 -2.05 25.15
C GLU A 335 20.78 -2.57 23.70
N ALA A 336 21.28 -1.76 22.76
CA ALA A 336 21.33 -2.11 21.34
C ALA A 336 22.29 -3.30 21.07
N ARG A 337 23.49 -3.30 21.70
CA ARG A 337 24.41 -4.46 21.63
C ARG A 337 23.79 -5.74 22.17
N TYR A 338 23.00 -5.65 23.24
CA TYR A 338 22.24 -6.78 23.74
C TYR A 338 21.25 -7.32 22.69
N ILE A 339 20.50 -6.44 22.02
CA ILE A 339 19.54 -6.83 20.97
C ILE A 339 20.27 -7.57 19.84
N ALA A 340 21.38 -7.03 19.34
CA ALA A 340 22.19 -7.67 18.30
C ALA A 340 22.75 -9.04 18.75
N ALA A 341 23.22 -9.14 19.98
CA ALA A 341 23.71 -10.40 20.54
C ALA A 341 22.59 -11.44 20.66
N MET A 342 21.40 -11.05 21.12
CA MET A 342 20.26 -11.95 21.24
C MET A 342 19.69 -12.36 19.87
N ALA A 343 19.68 -11.48 18.89
CA ALA A 343 19.32 -11.84 17.53
C ALA A 343 20.22 -12.97 16.98
N LYS A 344 21.55 -12.88 17.20
CA LYS A 344 22.48 -13.97 16.87
C LYS A 344 22.22 -15.24 17.68
N ALA A 345 21.95 -15.11 18.97
CA ALA A 345 21.70 -16.24 19.86
C ALA A 345 20.41 -16.99 19.52
N LEU A 346 19.37 -16.29 19.09
CA LEU A 346 18.08 -16.86 18.72
C LEU A 346 18.05 -17.45 17.32
N ARG A 347 18.91 -17.00 16.41
CA ARG A 347 19.00 -17.55 15.05
C ARG A 347 19.29 -19.04 15.08
N GLY A 348 18.46 -19.83 14.38
CA GLY A 348 18.56 -21.27 14.32
C GLY A 348 17.87 -22.03 15.48
N ILE A 349 17.28 -21.34 16.46
CA ILE A 349 16.43 -22.02 17.45
C ILE A 349 15.20 -22.57 16.72
N GLY A 350 14.81 -23.81 17.05
CA GLY A 350 13.64 -24.47 16.47
C GLY A 350 12.33 -23.83 16.92
N ILE A 351 11.45 -23.54 15.97
CA ILE A 351 10.07 -23.10 16.20
C ILE A 351 9.10 -24.01 15.47
N ARG A 352 7.92 -24.22 16.06
CA ARG A 352 6.85 -25.00 15.42
C ARG A 352 6.09 -24.14 14.42
N GLN A 353 5.69 -24.74 13.29
CA GLN A 353 4.79 -24.20 12.31
C GLN A 353 3.79 -25.27 11.89
N ASP A 354 2.76 -24.90 11.13
CA ASP A 354 1.70 -25.83 10.67
C ASP A 354 2.28 -27.03 9.89
N GLU A 355 3.40 -26.87 9.19
CA GLU A 355 4.06 -27.89 8.37
C GLU A 355 5.28 -28.55 9.03
N GLY A 356 5.52 -28.30 10.33
CA GLY A 356 6.65 -28.89 11.05
C GLY A 356 7.49 -27.89 11.85
N GLU A 357 8.76 -28.22 12.07
CA GLU A 357 9.70 -27.34 12.79
C GLU A 357 10.78 -26.79 11.85
N ARG A 358 11.12 -25.50 12.01
CA ARG A 358 12.25 -24.87 11.34
C ARG A 358 13.09 -24.02 12.27
N GLY A 359 14.33 -23.68 11.85
CA GLY A 359 15.18 -22.75 12.58
C GLY A 359 14.80 -21.30 12.29
N ILE A 360 14.79 -20.47 13.34
CA ILE A 360 14.59 -19.02 13.25
C ILE A 360 15.64 -18.40 12.32
N SER A 361 15.21 -17.56 11.37
CA SER A 361 16.05 -16.75 10.50
C SER A 361 15.93 -15.24 10.83
N TRP A 362 16.64 -14.38 10.13
CA TRP A 362 16.61 -12.94 10.40
C TRP A 362 15.23 -12.33 10.16
N SER A 363 14.52 -12.77 9.13
CA SER A 363 13.15 -12.31 8.81
C SER A 363 12.10 -12.70 9.87
N ASP A 364 12.44 -13.58 10.81
CA ASP A 364 11.60 -13.96 11.95
C ASP A 364 11.70 -13.01 13.13
N MET A 365 12.51 -11.96 13.03
CA MET A 365 12.82 -11.05 14.13
C MET A 365 12.38 -9.63 13.81
N ALA A 366 11.74 -8.97 14.77
CA ALA A 366 11.38 -7.56 14.67
C ALA A 366 11.83 -6.77 15.90
N VAL A 367 12.29 -5.55 15.66
CA VAL A 367 12.51 -4.53 16.69
C VAL A 367 11.42 -3.49 16.56
N LEU A 368 10.54 -3.41 17.54
CA LEU A 368 9.37 -2.55 17.55
C LEU A 368 9.60 -1.35 18.46
N LEU A 369 9.58 -0.16 17.87
CA LEU A 369 9.83 1.11 18.54
C LEU A 369 8.56 1.97 18.56
N ARG A 370 8.42 2.83 19.57
CA ARG A 370 7.36 3.86 19.54
C ARG A 370 7.64 4.89 18.45
N SER A 371 8.91 5.21 18.22
CA SER A 371 9.39 6.06 17.12
C SER A 371 10.78 5.59 16.70
N VAL A 372 10.93 5.20 15.45
CA VAL A 372 12.22 4.81 14.86
C VAL A 372 13.14 6.02 14.75
N LYS A 373 12.61 7.17 14.33
CA LYS A 373 13.37 8.43 14.24
C LYS A 373 14.03 8.81 15.57
N ALA A 374 13.33 8.64 16.68
CA ALA A 374 13.82 9.07 17.99
C ALA A 374 14.76 8.06 18.66
N ASN A 375 14.59 6.77 18.40
CA ASN A 375 15.24 5.70 19.18
C ASN A 375 15.88 4.59 18.32
N GLY A 376 15.77 4.64 17.00
CA GLY A 376 16.25 3.58 16.10
C GLY A 376 17.78 3.58 15.90
N GLY A 377 18.42 4.76 15.95
CA GLY A 377 19.84 4.93 15.62
C GLY A 377 20.79 3.95 16.34
N PRO A 378 20.77 3.86 17.66
CA PRO A 378 21.62 2.90 18.39
C PRO A 378 21.39 1.44 17.97
N VAL A 379 20.13 1.06 17.69
CA VAL A 379 19.78 -0.32 17.29
C VAL A 379 20.31 -0.62 15.89
N THR A 380 20.10 0.27 14.91
CA THR A 380 20.57 0.07 13.56
C THR A 380 22.10 0.02 13.50
N GLN A 381 22.79 0.87 14.26
CA GLN A 381 24.26 0.84 14.38
C GLN A 381 24.76 -0.47 14.97
N ALA A 382 24.15 -0.95 16.04
CA ALA A 382 24.56 -2.22 16.68
C ALA A 382 24.31 -3.43 15.78
N LEU A 383 23.24 -3.44 14.99
CA LEU A 383 22.99 -4.49 14.00
C LEU A 383 24.04 -4.46 12.88
N GLU A 384 24.40 -3.27 12.39
CA GLU A 384 25.43 -3.06 11.38
C GLU A 384 26.81 -3.51 11.88
N ASP A 385 27.24 -3.04 13.07
CA ASP A 385 28.51 -3.45 13.70
C ASP A 385 28.59 -4.95 13.93
N ALA A 386 27.45 -5.59 14.16
CA ALA A 386 27.37 -7.04 14.34
C ALA A 386 27.30 -7.83 13.02
N GLY A 387 27.22 -7.17 11.86
CA GLY A 387 27.05 -7.80 10.55
C GLY A 387 25.70 -8.52 10.41
N ILE A 388 24.65 -8.01 11.07
CA ILE A 388 23.28 -8.57 11.00
C ILE A 388 22.51 -7.79 9.93
N PRO A 389 21.98 -8.46 8.90
CA PRO A 389 21.16 -7.80 7.91
C PRO A 389 19.88 -7.25 8.56
N PHE A 390 19.54 -6.00 8.28
CA PHE A 390 18.31 -5.37 8.75
C PHE A 390 17.71 -4.47 7.68
N VAL A 391 16.41 -4.25 7.79
CA VAL A 391 15.66 -3.25 7.00
C VAL A 391 14.86 -2.38 7.95
N VAL A 392 14.89 -1.08 7.71
CA VAL A 392 13.99 -0.15 8.38
C VAL A 392 12.73 -0.05 7.53
N ALA A 393 11.60 -0.42 8.12
CA ALA A 393 10.32 -0.40 7.38
C ALA A 393 9.86 1.02 7.07
N GLY A 394 9.23 1.19 5.92
CA GLY A 394 8.79 2.48 5.42
C GLY A 394 9.93 3.35 4.91
N MET A 395 9.67 4.64 4.80
CA MET A 395 10.66 5.64 4.38
C MET A 395 11.40 6.26 5.57
N THR A 396 11.06 5.89 6.79
CA THR A 396 11.65 6.44 8.01
C THR A 396 13.13 6.09 8.06
N ASN A 397 13.97 7.11 8.29
CA ASN A 397 15.43 6.97 8.35
C ASN A 397 16.07 6.38 7.06
N LEU A 398 15.46 6.60 5.88
CA LEU A 398 16.02 6.14 4.61
C LEU A 398 17.47 6.65 4.41
N PHE A 399 17.73 7.90 4.76
CA PHE A 399 19.06 8.52 4.64
C PHE A 399 20.07 8.11 5.71
N GLY A 400 19.67 7.24 6.63
CA GLY A 400 20.59 6.48 7.48
C GLY A 400 21.31 5.36 6.72
N ALA A 401 20.79 4.93 5.57
CA ALA A 401 21.48 4.01 4.68
C ALA A 401 22.49 4.75 3.81
N ALA A 402 23.74 4.26 3.78
CA ALA A 402 24.86 4.93 3.11
C ALA A 402 24.61 5.18 1.62
N GLU A 403 23.99 4.25 0.93
CA GLU A 403 23.61 4.35 -0.48
C GLU A 403 22.52 5.40 -0.73
N ALA A 404 21.55 5.54 0.16
CA ALA A 404 20.49 6.54 0.05
C ALA A 404 21.02 7.94 0.37
N GLU A 405 21.91 8.06 1.35
CA GLU A 405 22.62 9.32 1.63
C GLU A 405 23.49 9.73 0.45
N ALA A 406 24.22 8.79 -0.15
CA ALA A 406 25.02 9.07 -1.34
C ALA A 406 24.14 9.54 -2.52
N ALA A 407 22.97 8.95 -2.72
CA ALA A 407 22.00 9.42 -3.70
C ALA A 407 21.47 10.83 -3.39
N ARG A 408 21.23 11.16 -2.11
CA ARG A 408 20.84 12.51 -1.68
C ARG A 408 21.93 13.54 -2.03
N GLN A 409 23.20 13.24 -1.77
CA GLN A 409 24.32 14.11 -2.07
C GLN A 409 24.49 14.36 -3.58
N LEU A 410 24.19 13.37 -4.42
CA LEU A 410 24.17 13.52 -5.88
C LEU A 410 23.21 14.65 -6.31
N PHE A 411 22.03 14.73 -5.72
CA PHE A 411 21.05 15.76 -6.06
C PHE A 411 21.34 17.11 -5.39
N TYR A 412 22.06 17.15 -4.28
CA TYR A 412 22.61 18.38 -3.73
C TYR A 412 23.67 18.99 -4.69
N PHE A 413 24.48 18.15 -5.30
CA PHE A 413 25.41 18.57 -6.35
C PHE A 413 24.65 19.11 -7.57
N MET A 414 23.64 18.39 -8.08
CA MET A 414 22.82 18.85 -9.20
C MET A 414 22.16 20.20 -8.94
N ALA A 415 21.76 20.46 -7.71
CA ALA A 415 21.18 21.73 -7.28
C ALA A 415 22.21 22.84 -6.98
N GLY A 416 23.51 22.57 -7.04
CA GLY A 416 24.56 23.54 -6.75
C GLY A 416 24.68 23.93 -5.28
N ARG A 417 24.39 23.01 -4.35
CA ARG A 417 24.53 23.27 -2.91
C ARG A 417 26.02 23.50 -2.53
N LEU A 418 26.23 24.47 -1.65
CA LEU A 418 27.61 24.81 -1.18
C LEU A 418 28.25 23.61 -0.47
N GLY A 419 29.52 23.35 -0.77
CA GLY A 419 30.30 22.29 -0.17
C GLY A 419 30.04 20.89 -0.78
N VAL A 420 29.23 20.78 -1.84
CA VAL A 420 29.00 19.53 -2.57
C VAL A 420 29.55 19.67 -3.98
N ASP A 421 30.83 19.29 -4.16
CA ASP A 421 31.53 19.24 -5.45
C ASP A 421 31.71 17.77 -5.92
N GLU A 422 32.36 17.60 -7.06
CA GLU A 422 32.61 16.27 -7.64
C GLU A 422 33.48 15.38 -6.73
N GLN A 423 34.42 15.94 -6.01
CA GLN A 423 35.28 15.22 -5.07
C GLN A 423 34.46 14.76 -3.83
N ALA A 424 33.59 15.61 -3.32
CA ALA A 424 32.72 15.27 -2.22
C ALA A 424 31.79 14.10 -2.58
N ILE A 425 31.19 14.12 -3.79
CA ILE A 425 30.36 13.01 -4.26
C ILE A 425 31.18 11.74 -4.43
N GLU A 426 32.37 11.81 -5.07
CA GLU A 426 33.24 10.64 -5.23
C GLU A 426 33.54 9.99 -3.87
N GLY A 427 33.86 10.81 -2.87
CA GLY A 427 34.14 10.34 -1.52
C GLY A 427 32.97 9.64 -0.86
N VAL A 428 31.77 10.20 -0.93
CA VAL A 428 30.58 9.62 -0.32
C VAL A 428 30.21 8.30 -0.98
N TRP A 429 30.24 8.22 -2.32
CA TRP A 429 29.90 6.97 -3.04
C TRP A 429 30.94 5.86 -2.84
N LEU A 430 32.26 6.20 -2.79
CA LEU A 430 33.31 5.21 -2.49
C LEU A 430 33.17 4.64 -1.07
N ASN A 431 32.73 5.47 -0.13
CA ASN A 431 32.55 5.07 1.28
C ASN A 431 31.20 4.43 1.57
N SER A 432 30.30 4.30 0.58
CA SER A 432 28.98 3.71 0.77
C SER A 432 28.97 2.18 0.91
N GLY A 433 30.14 1.53 0.79
CA GLY A 433 30.26 0.07 0.93
C GLY A 433 29.73 -0.72 -0.27
N LEU A 434 29.55 -0.08 -1.42
CA LEU A 434 29.03 -0.72 -2.63
C LEU A 434 30.10 -1.41 -3.50
N GLY A 435 31.37 -1.30 -3.14
CA GLY A 435 32.48 -1.89 -3.91
C GLY A 435 32.68 -1.30 -5.30
N LEU A 436 32.43 0.01 -5.46
CA LEU A 436 32.48 0.70 -6.75
C LEU A 436 33.90 0.84 -7.30
N ALA A 437 34.03 0.66 -8.62
CA ALA A 437 35.28 0.94 -9.31
C ALA A 437 35.48 2.46 -9.45
N PRO A 438 36.59 3.07 -8.96
CA PRO A 438 36.81 4.53 -9.00
C PRO A 438 36.74 5.12 -10.43
N ALA A 439 37.13 4.37 -11.45
CA ALA A 439 37.09 4.83 -12.84
C ALA A 439 35.65 4.96 -13.37
N ASP A 440 34.79 3.99 -13.07
CA ASP A 440 33.37 4.01 -13.46
C ASP A 440 32.63 5.12 -12.73
N LEU A 441 32.89 5.27 -11.42
CA LEU A 441 32.28 6.32 -10.62
C LEU A 441 32.68 7.72 -11.11
N ARG A 442 33.95 7.99 -11.41
CA ARG A 442 34.39 9.28 -11.98
C ARG A 442 33.74 9.57 -13.32
N ARG A 443 33.57 8.56 -14.17
CA ARG A 443 32.82 8.71 -15.44
C ARG A 443 31.36 9.10 -15.17
N ALA A 444 30.69 8.42 -14.26
CA ALA A 444 29.32 8.72 -13.86
C ALA A 444 29.18 10.16 -13.32
N ILE A 445 30.08 10.59 -12.46
CA ILE A 445 30.12 11.96 -11.92
C ILE A 445 30.32 12.98 -13.03
N ALA A 446 31.24 12.74 -13.97
CA ALA A 446 31.47 13.65 -15.11
C ALA A 446 30.21 13.78 -15.99
N ASN A 447 29.49 12.69 -16.22
CA ASN A 447 28.21 12.72 -16.95
C ASN A 447 27.14 13.55 -16.21
N VAL A 448 27.06 13.43 -14.90
CA VAL A 448 26.14 14.23 -14.06
C VAL A 448 26.57 15.71 -14.05
N ALA A 449 27.88 16.00 -14.00
CA ALA A 449 28.37 17.37 -14.11
C ALA A 449 28.01 18.01 -15.47
N ALA A 450 28.12 17.28 -16.56
CA ALA A 450 27.67 17.72 -17.87
C ALA A 450 26.14 17.95 -17.91
N ALA A 451 25.36 17.06 -17.34
CA ALA A 451 23.91 17.25 -17.21
C ALA A 451 23.56 18.50 -16.40
N ARG A 452 24.25 18.73 -15.26
CA ARG A 452 24.09 19.94 -14.46
C ARG A 452 24.43 21.23 -15.26
N ALA A 453 25.50 21.22 -16.06
CA ALA A 453 25.86 22.36 -16.87
C ALA A 453 24.77 22.73 -17.92
N SER A 454 23.94 21.80 -18.32
CA SER A 454 22.84 22.00 -19.28
C SER A 454 21.52 22.49 -18.66
N LEU A 455 21.42 22.68 -17.33
CA LEU A 455 20.18 23.08 -16.66
C LEU A 455 19.68 24.49 -16.99
N SER A 456 20.45 25.28 -17.74
CA SER A 456 20.06 26.63 -18.21
C SER A 456 19.09 26.62 -19.40
N GLU A 457 18.62 25.45 -19.87
CA GLU A 457 17.69 25.31 -21.00
C GLU A 457 16.42 26.11 -20.78
N SER A 458 16.11 26.97 -21.72
CA SER A 458 14.94 27.85 -21.67
C SER A 458 13.73 27.33 -22.46
N ASP A 459 13.93 26.37 -23.39
CA ASP A 459 12.85 25.81 -24.19
C ASP A 459 11.97 24.89 -23.38
N GLN A 460 10.74 25.34 -23.10
CA GLN A 460 9.76 24.59 -22.31
C GLN A 460 9.46 23.20 -22.90
N LYS A 461 9.53 23.01 -24.19
CA LYS A 461 9.29 21.70 -24.85
C LYS A 461 10.34 20.66 -24.48
N ARG A 462 11.50 21.10 -24.00
CA ARG A 462 12.61 20.23 -23.63
C ARG A 462 12.71 19.96 -22.12
N TRP A 463 11.91 20.63 -21.29
CA TRP A 463 12.01 20.50 -19.84
C TRP A 463 11.75 19.08 -19.33
N GLY A 464 10.90 18.31 -20.02
CA GLY A 464 10.68 16.90 -19.71
C GLY A 464 11.92 16.00 -19.87
N LEU A 465 12.90 16.43 -20.69
CA LEU A 465 14.16 15.70 -20.87
C LEU A 465 15.06 15.77 -19.62
N TYR A 466 14.88 16.80 -18.78
CA TYR A 466 15.58 16.97 -17.52
C TYR A 466 14.88 16.22 -16.38
N SER A 467 14.65 14.92 -16.59
CA SER A 467 14.03 14.05 -15.60
C SER A 467 15.04 13.69 -14.51
N ILE A 468 14.63 13.90 -13.25
CA ILE A 468 15.41 13.50 -12.06
C ILE A 468 15.59 11.99 -12.05
N GLN A 469 14.51 11.26 -12.37
CA GLN A 469 14.53 9.80 -12.43
C GLN A 469 15.54 9.28 -13.46
N ARG A 470 15.59 9.91 -14.64
CA ARG A 470 16.55 9.53 -15.68
C ARG A 470 18.00 9.76 -15.24
N VAL A 471 18.30 10.93 -14.63
CA VAL A 471 19.64 11.22 -14.10
C VAL A 471 20.02 10.18 -13.05
N PHE A 472 19.11 9.81 -12.17
CA PHE A 472 19.36 8.80 -11.14
C PHE A 472 19.69 7.43 -11.74
N LEU A 473 18.82 6.91 -12.61
CA LEU A 473 19.04 5.60 -13.24
C LEU A 473 20.30 5.56 -14.08
N THR A 474 20.57 6.61 -14.88
CA THR A 474 21.81 6.71 -15.69
C THR A 474 23.06 6.74 -14.80
N PHE A 475 23.01 7.46 -13.67
CA PHE A 475 24.13 7.48 -12.72
C PHE A 475 24.40 6.09 -12.13
N LEU A 476 23.37 5.36 -11.72
CA LEU A 476 23.52 3.99 -11.20
C LEU A 476 24.12 3.05 -12.26
N GLU A 477 23.68 3.21 -13.52
CA GLU A 477 24.23 2.47 -14.66
C GLU A 477 25.71 2.76 -14.89
N ASP A 478 26.06 4.06 -15.02
CA ASP A 478 27.42 4.52 -15.33
C ASP A 478 28.42 4.19 -14.21
N ALA A 479 27.97 4.27 -12.95
CA ALA A 479 28.76 3.86 -11.79
C ALA A 479 28.91 2.34 -11.63
N GLY A 480 28.25 1.56 -12.49
CA GLY A 480 28.32 0.09 -12.50
C GLY A 480 27.65 -0.60 -11.32
N ILE A 481 26.67 0.06 -10.70
CA ILE A 481 25.92 -0.49 -9.56
C ILE A 481 25.02 -1.62 -10.05
N ARG A 482 25.29 -2.82 -9.55
CA ARG A 482 24.54 -4.06 -9.85
C ARG A 482 24.38 -4.89 -8.61
N GLU A 483 23.19 -5.47 -8.43
CA GLU A 483 22.80 -6.20 -7.22
C GLU A 483 23.82 -7.29 -6.85
N GLU A 484 24.23 -8.09 -7.83
CA GLU A 484 25.14 -9.22 -7.66
C GLU A 484 26.61 -8.82 -7.43
N ARG A 485 26.97 -7.55 -7.65
CA ARG A 485 28.34 -7.02 -7.43
C ARG A 485 28.53 -6.43 -6.05
N ILE A 486 27.45 -6.18 -5.31
CA ILE A 486 27.51 -5.57 -3.98
C ILE A 486 28.07 -6.59 -2.99
N PRO A 487 29.11 -6.22 -2.23
CA PRO A 487 29.77 -7.10 -1.29
C PRO A 487 28.85 -7.60 -0.16
N ASP A 488 29.30 -8.65 0.54
CA ASP A 488 28.71 -9.16 1.77
C ASP A 488 27.25 -9.63 1.67
N GLY A 489 26.76 -9.92 0.46
CA GLY A 489 25.39 -10.35 0.23
C GLY A 489 24.34 -9.25 0.49
N ARG A 490 24.74 -7.98 0.55
CA ARG A 490 23.87 -6.83 0.81
C ARG A 490 23.10 -6.34 -0.42
N GLY A 491 23.28 -6.95 -1.59
CA GLY A 491 22.73 -6.45 -2.86
C GLY A 491 21.23 -6.21 -2.81
N GLU A 492 20.48 -7.14 -2.27
CA GLU A 492 19.01 -7.03 -2.14
C GLU A 492 18.60 -5.83 -1.27
N ILE A 493 19.25 -5.63 -0.12
CA ILE A 493 18.93 -4.52 0.80
C ILE A 493 19.27 -3.16 0.17
N VAL A 494 20.45 -3.07 -0.48
CA VAL A 494 20.88 -1.84 -1.16
C VAL A 494 19.90 -1.49 -2.29
N PHE A 495 19.53 -2.45 -3.12
CA PHE A 495 18.57 -2.21 -4.21
C PHE A 495 17.19 -1.86 -3.69
N TYR A 496 16.76 -2.44 -2.57
CA TYR A 496 15.53 -2.05 -1.89
C TYR A 496 15.57 -0.57 -1.44
N ASN A 497 16.67 -0.10 -0.83
CA ASN A 497 16.81 1.29 -0.41
C ASN A 497 16.92 2.27 -1.59
N LEU A 498 17.66 1.91 -2.64
CA LEU A 498 17.73 2.71 -3.88
C LEU A 498 16.39 2.76 -4.61
N GLY A 499 15.61 1.69 -4.57
CA GLY A 499 14.23 1.65 -5.08
C GLY A 499 13.31 2.61 -4.33
N LYS A 500 13.41 2.67 -3.00
CA LYS A 500 12.69 3.68 -2.19
C LYS A 500 13.09 5.11 -2.56
N PHE A 501 14.37 5.33 -2.81
CA PHE A 501 14.82 6.64 -3.28
C PHE A 501 14.25 6.97 -4.68
N SER A 502 14.13 5.98 -5.55
CA SER A 502 13.46 6.10 -6.84
C SER A 502 11.97 6.46 -6.69
N GLN A 503 11.28 5.89 -5.68
CA GLN A 503 9.90 6.26 -5.37
C GLN A 503 9.78 7.72 -4.92
N LEU A 504 10.71 8.19 -4.05
CA LEU A 504 10.78 9.61 -3.68
C LEU A 504 10.89 10.54 -4.90
N ILE A 505 11.70 10.15 -5.87
CA ILE A 505 11.86 10.90 -7.12
C ILE A 505 10.54 10.92 -7.89
N SER A 506 9.88 9.78 -8.02
CA SER A 506 8.61 9.68 -8.77
C SER A 506 7.54 10.58 -8.17
N ASP A 507 7.29 10.47 -6.86
CA ASP A 507 6.31 11.30 -6.16
C ASP A 507 6.58 12.80 -6.34
N PHE A 508 7.85 13.20 -6.33
CA PHE A 508 8.25 14.58 -6.57
C PHE A 508 8.07 14.99 -8.04
N GLU A 509 8.54 14.17 -8.99
CA GLU A 509 8.51 14.51 -10.41
C GLU A 509 7.08 14.61 -10.96
N GLU A 510 6.15 13.77 -10.51
CA GLU A 510 4.75 13.85 -10.93
C GLU A 510 4.17 15.24 -10.65
N ILE A 511 4.47 15.82 -9.52
CA ILE A 511 4.01 17.17 -9.18
C ILE A 511 4.84 18.27 -9.86
N HIS A 512 6.13 18.06 -10.05
CA HIS A 512 7.06 19.10 -10.55
C HIS A 512 7.49 18.90 -12.01
N PHE A 513 6.83 18.06 -12.78
CA PHE A 513 7.22 17.72 -14.17
C PHE A 513 7.46 18.97 -15.04
N HIS A 514 6.54 19.92 -15.01
CA HIS A 514 6.60 21.15 -15.81
C HIS A 514 7.42 22.29 -15.19
N SER A 515 8.15 22.07 -14.11
CA SER A 515 9.04 23.08 -13.53
C SER A 515 10.28 23.28 -14.41
N LYS A 516 10.83 24.52 -14.43
CA LYS A 516 12.10 24.78 -15.11
C LYS A 516 13.20 23.88 -14.56
N PRO A 517 14.14 23.41 -15.38
CA PRO A 517 15.15 22.44 -14.94
C PRO A 517 15.88 22.84 -13.66
N ALA A 518 16.47 24.05 -13.61
CA ALA A 518 17.21 24.52 -12.44
C ALA A 518 16.31 24.64 -11.19
N GLU A 519 15.07 25.13 -11.34
CA GLU A 519 14.08 25.19 -10.24
C GLU A 519 13.65 23.79 -9.77
N LYS A 520 13.51 22.83 -10.71
CA LYS A 520 13.13 21.45 -10.42
C LYS A 520 14.17 20.81 -9.50
N TYR A 521 15.46 20.87 -9.87
CA TYR A 521 16.54 20.28 -9.07
C TYR A 521 16.75 21.02 -7.73
N SER A 522 16.64 22.37 -7.73
CA SER A 522 16.72 23.12 -6.48
C SER A 522 15.59 22.77 -5.52
N SER A 523 14.34 22.70 -6.03
CA SER A 523 13.17 22.31 -5.23
C SER A 523 13.24 20.86 -4.74
N PHE A 524 13.82 19.95 -5.55
CA PHE A 524 14.04 18.57 -5.13
C PHE A 524 15.09 18.48 -4.02
N ALA A 525 16.18 19.23 -4.11
CA ALA A 525 17.18 19.32 -3.06
C ALA A 525 16.59 19.90 -1.75
N ASP A 526 15.71 20.91 -1.84
CA ASP A 526 14.99 21.43 -0.67
C ASP A 526 14.05 20.39 -0.06
N PHE A 527 13.32 19.65 -0.90
CA PHE A 527 12.49 18.55 -0.45
C PHE A 527 13.31 17.48 0.27
N LEU A 528 14.43 17.04 -0.30
CA LEU A 528 15.32 16.06 0.32
C LEU A 528 15.91 16.54 1.65
N GLN A 529 16.20 17.83 1.76
CA GLN A 529 16.81 18.41 2.96
C GLN A 529 15.81 18.63 4.10
N TYR A 530 14.60 19.10 3.80
CA TYR A 530 13.71 19.63 4.83
C TYR A 530 12.44 18.80 5.03
N ARG A 531 12.11 17.89 4.08
CA ARG A 531 10.81 17.25 4.08
C ARG A 531 10.83 15.74 3.86
N ALA A 532 11.78 15.22 3.08
CA ALA A 532 11.73 13.84 2.63
C ALA A 532 11.69 12.80 3.76
N GLU A 533 12.42 13.05 4.86
CA GLU A 533 12.39 12.15 6.03
C GLU A 533 11.04 12.12 6.75
N ASP A 534 10.29 13.23 6.72
CA ASP A 534 9.01 13.38 7.42
C ASP A 534 7.82 13.40 6.45
N ALA A 535 8.06 13.29 5.14
CA ALA A 535 7.01 13.33 4.12
C ALA A 535 6.14 12.07 4.15
N TYR A 536 6.74 10.95 4.49
CA TYR A 536 6.05 9.68 4.59
C TYR A 536 5.67 9.41 6.05
N PRO A 537 4.41 9.11 6.33
CA PRO A 537 3.97 8.83 7.69
C PRO A 537 4.68 7.58 8.23
N GLU A 538 4.92 7.54 9.55
CA GLU A 538 5.51 6.36 10.23
C GLU A 538 4.69 5.06 10.02
N GLY A 539 3.46 5.16 9.50
CA GLY A 539 2.60 4.03 9.11
C GLY A 539 2.71 3.63 7.63
N TRP A 540 3.55 4.30 6.82
CA TRP A 540 3.71 3.97 5.41
C TRP A 540 4.18 2.51 5.26
N GLN A 541 3.40 1.71 4.54
CA GLN A 541 3.74 0.31 4.30
C GLN A 541 4.53 0.16 3.01
N ASP A 542 5.62 -0.58 3.11
CA ASP A 542 6.40 -0.98 1.94
C ASP A 542 5.66 -1.98 1.07
N ASN A 543 6.19 -2.20 -0.13
CA ASN A 543 5.74 -3.24 -1.02
C ASN A 543 5.69 -4.59 -0.27
N GLN A 544 4.50 -5.19 -0.25
CA GLN A 544 4.21 -6.43 0.49
C GLN A 544 5.02 -7.64 0.01
N TYR A 545 5.62 -7.57 -1.18
CA TYR A 545 6.38 -8.67 -1.79
C TYR A 545 7.88 -8.61 -1.52
N ALA A 546 8.41 -7.46 -1.07
CA ALA A 546 9.81 -7.35 -0.68
C ALA A 546 9.99 -7.87 0.75
N ASN A 547 10.52 -9.07 0.89
CA ASN A 547 10.74 -9.70 2.20
C ASN A 547 12.15 -10.30 2.30
N PRO A 548 13.21 -9.46 2.31
CA PRO A 548 14.58 -9.94 2.48
C PRO A 548 14.75 -10.67 3.82
N ASP A 549 15.66 -11.65 3.89
CA ASP A 549 16.01 -12.31 5.16
C ASP A 549 16.81 -11.35 6.03
N ALA A 550 16.13 -10.42 6.65
CA ALA A 550 16.69 -9.33 7.46
C ALA A 550 15.81 -9.05 8.68
N VAL A 551 16.44 -8.59 9.77
CA VAL A 551 15.72 -8.10 10.97
C VAL A 551 14.91 -6.85 10.60
N ARG A 552 13.63 -6.81 10.96
CA ARG A 552 12.79 -5.65 10.71
C ARG A 552 12.84 -4.66 11.86
N VAL A 553 13.22 -3.43 11.57
CA VAL A 553 13.16 -2.31 12.52
C VAL A 553 12.02 -1.40 12.10
N MET A 554 10.99 -1.25 12.95
CA MET A 554 9.79 -0.48 12.60
C MET A 554 9.08 0.10 13.82
N THR A 555 8.08 0.95 13.57
CA THR A 555 7.20 1.41 14.63
C THR A 555 6.16 0.33 14.99
N VAL A 556 5.62 0.41 16.21
CA VAL A 556 4.52 -0.47 16.62
C VAL A 556 3.28 -0.29 15.73
N HIS A 557 3.03 0.92 15.24
CA HIS A 557 1.90 1.19 14.33
C HIS A 557 2.02 0.41 13.02
N GLN A 558 3.23 0.38 12.42
CA GLN A 558 3.51 -0.40 11.20
C GLN A 558 3.38 -1.91 11.44
N ALA A 559 3.64 -2.37 12.65
CA ALA A 559 3.57 -3.79 13.03
C ALA A 559 2.13 -4.32 13.19
N LYS A 560 1.11 -3.45 13.13
CA LYS A 560 -0.30 -3.89 13.23
C LYS A 560 -0.64 -4.87 12.11
N GLY A 561 -1.33 -5.97 12.46
CA GLY A 561 -1.62 -7.06 11.51
C GLY A 561 -0.48 -8.05 11.28
N MET A 562 0.76 -7.71 11.66
CA MET A 562 1.93 -8.60 11.50
C MET A 562 2.21 -9.41 12.76
N GLU A 563 3.13 -10.41 12.64
CA GLU A 563 3.57 -11.23 13.77
C GLU A 563 4.92 -11.88 13.49
N TRP A 564 5.71 -12.08 14.55
CA TRP A 564 7.05 -12.66 14.47
C TRP A 564 7.30 -13.64 15.62
N PRO A 565 8.09 -14.69 15.39
CA PRO A 565 8.60 -15.56 16.43
C PRO A 565 9.35 -14.79 17.53
N VAL A 566 10.12 -13.75 17.15
CA VAL A 566 10.94 -12.94 18.05
C VAL A 566 10.59 -11.46 17.91
N VAL A 567 10.27 -10.84 19.03
CA VAL A 567 10.00 -9.39 19.10
C VAL A 567 10.86 -8.75 20.18
N PHE A 568 11.58 -7.70 19.82
CA PHE A 568 12.27 -6.80 20.72
C PHE A 568 11.51 -5.49 20.84
N VAL A 569 11.27 -5.02 22.05
CA VAL A 569 10.64 -3.71 22.32
C VAL A 569 11.59 -2.90 23.22
N PRO A 570 12.54 -2.18 22.63
CA PRO A 570 13.50 -1.38 23.38
C PRO A 570 12.98 0.02 23.72
N ALA A 571 13.83 0.78 24.41
CA ALA A 571 13.60 2.19 24.76
C ALA A 571 12.30 2.40 25.58
N LEU A 572 11.97 1.46 26.48
CA LEU A 572 10.84 1.59 27.39
C LEU A 572 11.11 2.62 28.49
N LEU A 573 11.18 3.88 28.06
CA LEU A 573 11.53 5.04 28.88
C LEU A 573 10.31 5.90 29.19
N ARG A 574 10.33 6.52 30.36
CA ARG A 574 9.36 7.53 30.75
C ARG A 574 9.36 8.69 29.72
N ASN A 575 8.18 9.13 29.30
CA ASN A 575 7.97 10.16 28.29
C ASN A 575 8.43 9.78 26.87
N ARG A 576 8.75 8.51 26.63
CA ARG A 576 9.07 7.96 25.30
C ARG A 576 8.06 6.88 24.91
N PHE A 577 7.85 5.91 25.81
CA PHE A 577 6.80 4.90 25.66
C PHE A 577 6.20 4.58 27.03
N PRO A 578 5.08 5.20 27.42
CA PRO A 578 4.20 6.08 26.66
C PRO A 578 4.84 7.44 26.32
N ALA A 579 4.39 8.05 25.23
CA ALA A 579 4.81 9.37 24.82
C ALA A 579 4.39 10.42 25.87
N ARG A 580 5.18 11.48 26.05
CA ARG A 580 4.84 12.58 27.00
C ARG A 580 3.50 13.23 26.66
N LYS A 581 3.25 13.44 25.38
CA LYS A 581 1.95 13.80 24.84
C LYS A 581 1.50 12.60 24.03
N PRO A 582 0.53 11.83 24.51
CA PRO A 582 -0.04 10.74 23.74
C PRO A 582 -0.44 11.24 22.37
N GLY A 583 -0.31 10.38 21.36
CA GLY A 583 -0.55 10.74 19.97
C GLY A 583 -1.90 11.47 19.79
N GLY A 584 -1.99 12.28 18.78
CA GLY A 584 -3.18 13.08 18.48
C GLY A 584 -2.86 14.13 17.43
N ARG A 585 -3.90 14.75 16.87
CA ARG A 585 -3.75 15.84 15.91
C ARG A 585 -3.31 17.11 16.62
N THR A 586 -2.21 17.70 16.18
CA THR A 586 -1.68 18.94 16.73
C THR A 586 -2.16 20.17 15.94
N VAL A 587 -3.40 20.16 15.49
CA VAL A 587 -3.98 21.18 14.59
C VAL A 587 -4.80 22.26 15.32
N TRP A 588 -4.92 22.18 16.64
CA TRP A 588 -5.81 23.05 17.43
C TRP A 588 -5.31 24.50 17.57
N HIS A 589 -4.23 24.84 16.94
CA HIS A 589 -3.83 26.23 16.70
C HIS A 589 -4.42 26.78 15.40
N LEU A 590 -4.95 25.90 14.52
CA LEU A 590 -5.60 26.23 13.26
C LEU A 590 -7.12 26.13 13.32
N LEU A 591 -7.64 25.19 14.10
CA LEU A 591 -9.07 24.94 14.26
C LEU A 591 -9.51 25.14 15.71
N PRO A 592 -10.63 25.88 15.96
CA PRO A 592 -11.21 25.96 17.29
C PRO A 592 -11.73 24.58 17.71
N ARG A 593 -11.40 24.15 18.95
CA ARG A 593 -11.82 22.82 19.45
C ARG A 593 -13.35 22.66 19.47
N ALA A 594 -14.07 23.72 19.82
CA ALA A 594 -15.54 23.75 19.83
C ALA A 594 -16.16 23.62 18.42
N GLY A 595 -15.36 23.73 17.35
CA GLY A 595 -15.82 23.64 15.96
C GLY A 595 -15.92 22.21 15.43
N ILE A 596 -15.53 21.21 16.21
CA ILE A 596 -15.54 19.80 15.80
C ILE A 596 -16.27 18.98 16.86
N GLU A 597 -17.33 18.29 16.44
CA GLU A 597 -18.05 17.37 17.32
C GLU A 597 -17.18 16.16 17.65
N GLY A 598 -17.23 15.72 18.90
CA GLY A 598 -16.36 14.63 19.35
C GLY A 598 -14.86 14.92 19.27
N GLN A 599 -14.45 16.20 19.35
CA GLN A 599 -13.06 16.65 19.28
C GLN A 599 -12.08 15.82 20.14
N PRO A 600 -12.42 15.35 21.36
CA PRO A 600 -11.50 14.53 22.17
C PRO A 600 -11.00 13.27 21.50
N ARG A 601 -11.72 12.70 20.50
CA ARG A 601 -11.29 11.52 19.73
C ARG A 601 -9.98 11.74 18.96
N PHE A 602 -9.65 12.99 18.64
CA PHE A 602 -8.41 13.36 17.96
C PHE A 602 -7.25 13.64 18.93
N GLU A 603 -7.46 13.51 20.22
CA GLU A 603 -6.45 13.63 21.24
C GLU A 603 -6.15 12.26 21.85
N GLY A 604 -4.89 11.86 21.82
CA GLY A 604 -4.49 10.58 22.40
C GLY A 604 -4.50 10.59 23.93
N THR A 605 -4.76 9.44 24.51
CA THR A 605 -4.82 9.20 25.95
C THR A 605 -3.72 8.24 26.41
N LEU A 606 -3.58 8.07 27.71
CA LEU A 606 -2.69 7.04 28.26
C LEU A 606 -3.20 5.63 27.94
N GLU A 607 -4.50 5.43 27.86
CA GLU A 607 -5.12 4.18 27.49
C GLU A 607 -4.78 3.80 26.03
N ASP A 608 -4.68 4.77 25.14
CA ASP A 608 -4.25 4.54 23.76
C ASP A 608 -2.78 4.13 23.67
N GLU A 609 -1.90 4.74 24.44
CA GLU A 609 -0.51 4.31 24.57
C GLU A 609 -0.40 2.90 25.17
N ARG A 610 -1.34 2.53 26.08
CA ARG A 610 -1.41 1.15 26.63
C ARG A 610 -1.87 0.16 25.55
N ARG A 611 -2.86 0.53 24.73
CA ARG A 611 -3.26 -0.27 23.55
C ARG A 611 -2.10 -0.46 22.57
N LEU A 612 -1.33 0.61 22.34
CA LEU A 612 -0.14 0.53 21.47
C LEU A 612 0.91 -0.46 22.02
N PHE A 613 1.17 -0.41 23.33
CA PHE A 613 2.12 -1.35 23.93
C PHE A 613 1.59 -2.78 23.99
N TYR A 614 0.31 -2.97 24.21
CA TYR A 614 -0.38 -4.26 24.08
C TYR A 614 -0.22 -4.84 22.67
N VAL A 615 -0.38 -4.01 21.64
CA VAL A 615 -0.14 -4.43 20.25
C VAL A 615 1.31 -4.87 20.09
N ALA A 616 2.30 -4.12 20.60
CA ALA A 616 3.71 -4.50 20.50
C ALA A 616 3.97 -5.91 21.11
N MET A 617 3.44 -6.18 22.30
CA MET A 617 3.60 -7.48 22.95
C MET A 617 2.93 -8.62 22.17
N THR A 618 1.71 -8.41 21.68
CA THR A 618 0.92 -9.41 20.95
C THR A 618 1.38 -9.66 19.51
N ARG A 619 2.44 -8.97 19.04
CA ARG A 619 3.14 -9.33 17.79
C ARG A 619 4.07 -10.52 17.98
N SER A 620 4.47 -10.83 19.21
CA SER A 620 5.35 -11.96 19.50
C SER A 620 4.57 -13.29 19.49
N GLN A 621 5.11 -14.27 18.78
CA GLN A 621 4.62 -15.65 18.88
C GLN A 621 5.22 -16.39 20.07
N LYS A 622 6.52 -16.17 20.38
CA LYS A 622 7.23 -16.90 21.43
C LYS A 622 8.20 -16.02 22.23
N PHE A 623 9.19 -15.40 21.59
CA PHE A 623 10.23 -14.66 22.25
C PHE A 623 9.92 -13.17 22.32
N LEU A 624 9.80 -12.62 23.53
CA LEU A 624 9.52 -11.21 23.77
C LEU A 624 10.58 -10.60 24.69
N HIS A 625 11.36 -9.66 24.15
CA HIS A 625 12.42 -8.96 24.88
C HIS A 625 12.00 -7.50 25.09
N LEU A 626 11.74 -7.14 26.34
CA LEU A 626 11.36 -5.80 26.76
C LEU A 626 12.57 -5.15 27.42
N THR A 627 13.00 -3.99 26.92
CA THR A 627 14.25 -3.40 27.43
C THR A 627 14.17 -1.88 27.57
N TRP A 628 15.01 -1.32 28.44
CA TRP A 628 15.21 0.10 28.56
C TRP A 628 16.62 0.43 29.05
N ALA A 629 17.06 1.63 28.70
CA ALA A 629 18.31 2.21 29.22
C ALA A 629 18.15 3.72 29.38
N PRO A 630 18.75 4.36 30.42
CA PRO A 630 18.75 5.81 30.57
C PRO A 630 19.53 6.46 29.43
N ILE A 631 19.09 7.62 28.96
CA ILE A 631 19.83 8.42 27.96
C ILE A 631 20.74 9.39 28.69
N PRO A 632 22.07 9.27 28.60
CA PRO A 632 23.02 10.17 29.26
C PRO A 632 22.76 11.64 28.88
N GLY A 633 22.81 12.53 29.86
CA GLY A 633 22.60 13.95 29.64
C GLY A 633 21.14 14.40 29.49
N ASN A 634 20.19 13.47 29.35
CA ASN A 634 18.77 13.80 29.23
C ASN A 634 18.02 13.49 30.54
N GLN A 635 17.77 14.53 31.35
CA GLN A 635 17.08 14.38 32.64
C GLN A 635 15.67 13.79 32.53
N GLN A 636 14.99 13.95 31.40
CA GLN A 636 13.64 13.43 31.16
C GLN A 636 13.64 11.95 30.82
N ALA A 637 14.76 11.41 30.36
CA ALA A 637 14.94 10.04 29.92
C ALA A 637 15.87 9.23 30.84
N GLN A 638 15.75 9.43 32.16
CA GLN A 638 16.54 8.73 33.19
C GLN A 638 15.78 7.63 33.90
N ARG A 639 14.48 7.46 33.61
CA ARG A 639 13.61 6.51 34.32
C ARG A 639 12.91 5.61 33.33
N SER A 640 12.68 4.37 33.77
CA SER A 640 11.86 3.40 33.02
C SER A 640 10.45 3.94 32.77
N SER A 641 9.84 3.39 31.73
CA SER A 641 8.42 3.57 31.42
C SER A 641 7.54 3.29 32.66
N GLN A 642 6.42 4.00 32.76
CA GLN A 642 5.42 3.64 33.78
C GLN A 642 4.82 2.25 33.52
N PHE A 643 4.80 1.75 32.28
CA PHE A 643 4.36 0.40 31.92
C PHE A 643 5.32 -0.70 32.39
N TRP A 644 6.55 -0.32 32.77
CA TRP A 644 7.58 -1.26 33.21
C TRP A 644 7.17 -2.03 34.45
N GLY A 645 6.59 -1.33 35.46
CA GLY A 645 6.09 -1.95 36.66
C GLY A 645 5.00 -2.98 36.41
N ASP A 646 4.07 -2.65 35.53
CA ASP A 646 2.96 -3.53 35.16
C ASP A 646 3.44 -4.82 34.50
N VAL A 647 4.41 -4.72 33.58
CA VAL A 647 5.03 -5.88 32.94
C VAL A 647 5.79 -6.75 33.92
N LEU A 648 6.56 -6.14 34.84
CA LEU A 648 7.33 -6.85 35.84
C LEU A 648 6.46 -7.60 36.89
N ALA A 649 5.19 -7.25 37.03
CA ALA A 649 4.25 -7.96 37.90
C ALA A 649 3.85 -9.33 37.30
N SER A 650 4.07 -9.58 36.02
CA SER A 650 3.78 -10.87 35.40
C SER A 650 4.76 -11.96 35.84
N LYS A 651 4.26 -13.12 36.32
CA LYS A 651 5.07 -14.29 36.69
C LYS A 651 5.86 -14.90 35.52
N TRP A 652 5.42 -14.62 34.28
CA TRP A 652 6.01 -15.16 33.07
C TRP A 652 7.27 -14.41 32.62
N VAL A 653 7.47 -13.20 33.11
CA VAL A 653 8.59 -12.32 32.74
C VAL A 653 9.80 -12.59 33.60
N LYS A 654 10.96 -12.87 33.01
CA LYS A 654 12.23 -13.04 33.70
C LYS A 654 13.07 -11.75 33.68
N ARG A 655 13.77 -11.46 34.83
CA ARG A 655 14.58 -10.25 35.00
C ARG A 655 16.09 -10.53 34.93
N ARG A 656 16.48 -11.56 34.24
CA ARG A 656 17.88 -11.98 34.08
C ARG A 656 18.15 -12.34 32.65
N LEU A 657 19.40 -12.25 32.24
CA LEU A 657 19.83 -12.63 30.90
C LEU A 657 19.38 -14.07 30.61
N PRO A 658 18.74 -14.27 29.42
CA PRO A 658 18.34 -15.61 29.03
C PRO A 658 19.55 -16.41 28.56
N ASP A 659 19.49 -17.72 28.83
CA ASP A 659 20.44 -18.69 28.27
C ASP A 659 19.68 -19.61 27.29
N TYR A 660 20.08 -19.55 26.03
CA TYR A 660 19.48 -20.35 24.96
C TYR A 660 20.38 -21.51 24.49
N SER A 661 21.47 -21.79 25.21
CA SER A 661 22.45 -22.82 24.82
C SER A 661 21.85 -24.23 24.75
N ALA A 662 20.89 -24.53 25.62
CA ALA A 662 20.20 -25.83 25.67
C ALA A 662 19.02 -25.97 24.67
N ARG A 663 18.67 -24.90 23.93
CA ARG A 663 17.56 -24.94 22.97
C ARG A 663 17.92 -25.75 21.72
N LYS A 664 16.96 -26.53 21.22
CA LYS A 664 17.09 -27.27 19.95
C LYS A 664 17.43 -26.31 18.80
N ARG A 665 18.49 -26.63 18.06
CA ARG A 665 18.90 -25.84 16.91
C ARG A 665 18.65 -26.58 15.62
N LEU A 666 18.13 -25.85 14.65
CA LEU A 666 17.85 -26.27 13.30
C LEU A 666 18.53 -25.29 12.32
N ARG A 667 18.67 -25.69 11.06
CA ARG A 667 19.16 -24.78 10.03
C ARG A 667 18.25 -23.55 9.96
N PRO A 668 18.79 -22.33 10.06
CA PRO A 668 17.99 -21.13 9.82
C PRO A 668 17.36 -21.19 8.44
N THR A 669 16.06 -21.05 8.39
CA THR A 669 15.31 -21.06 7.14
C THR A 669 14.45 -19.81 7.13
N PRO A 670 14.64 -18.90 6.17
CA PRO A 670 13.77 -17.72 6.07
C PRO A 670 12.32 -18.14 6.01
N ARG A 671 11.45 -17.32 6.59
CA ARG A 671 10.02 -17.51 6.45
C ARG A 671 9.75 -17.61 4.96
N ALA A 672 9.06 -18.68 4.53
CA ALA A 672 8.70 -18.82 3.13
C ALA A 672 8.05 -17.51 2.66
N GLY A 673 8.51 -17.02 1.52
CA GLY A 673 8.08 -15.74 0.98
C GLY A 673 6.56 -15.65 0.90
N VAL A 674 6.06 -14.52 0.58
CA VAL A 674 4.65 -14.12 0.61
C VAL A 674 3.69 -15.30 0.42
N ALA A 675 2.92 -15.62 1.48
CA ALA A 675 1.98 -16.75 1.43
C ALA A 675 0.93 -16.56 0.33
N ASN A 676 0.54 -15.29 0.12
CA ASN A 676 -0.46 -14.89 -0.86
C ASN A 676 0.14 -13.85 -1.80
N VAL A 677 0.05 -14.12 -3.08
CA VAL A 677 0.56 -13.26 -4.14
C VAL A 677 -0.62 -12.78 -4.97
N VAL A 678 -0.83 -11.47 -4.98
CA VAL A 678 -1.84 -10.82 -5.82
C VAL A 678 -1.14 -10.02 -6.89
N PHE A 679 -1.25 -10.45 -8.13
CA PHE A 679 -0.73 -9.71 -9.28
C PHE A 679 -1.83 -8.90 -9.96
N SER A 680 -1.50 -7.70 -10.42
CA SER A 680 -2.24 -7.10 -11.52
C SER A 680 -1.80 -7.72 -12.86
N PHE A 681 -2.61 -7.58 -13.90
CA PHE A 681 -2.17 -7.95 -15.26
C PHE A 681 -0.90 -7.24 -15.68
N SER A 682 -0.78 -5.95 -15.34
CA SER A 682 0.40 -5.16 -15.63
C SER A 682 1.65 -5.72 -14.97
N ASP A 683 1.53 -6.23 -13.75
CA ASP A 683 2.65 -6.84 -13.02
C ASP A 683 3.07 -8.16 -13.66
N LEU A 684 2.11 -9.02 -13.99
CA LEU A 684 2.38 -10.27 -14.69
C LEU A 684 3.06 -10.06 -16.04
N LYS A 685 2.66 -9.04 -16.78
CA LYS A 685 3.31 -8.67 -18.04
C LYS A 685 4.81 -8.47 -17.83
N TYR A 686 5.21 -7.65 -16.84
CA TYR A 686 6.64 -7.43 -16.55
C TYR A 686 7.35 -8.72 -16.12
N PHE A 687 6.67 -9.57 -15.35
CA PHE A 687 7.24 -10.86 -14.96
C PHE A 687 7.53 -11.75 -16.17
N PHE A 688 6.58 -11.86 -17.10
CA PHE A 688 6.75 -12.70 -18.32
C PHE A 688 7.73 -12.09 -19.33
N GLU A 689 7.82 -10.77 -19.38
CA GLU A 689 8.85 -10.12 -20.18
C GLU A 689 10.25 -10.41 -19.61
N CYS A 690 10.45 -10.19 -18.33
CA CYS A 690 11.71 -10.45 -17.63
C CYS A 690 11.49 -10.45 -16.10
N PRO A 691 11.58 -11.61 -15.41
CA PRO A 691 11.43 -11.67 -13.95
C PRO A 691 12.33 -10.71 -13.19
N TYR A 692 13.55 -10.42 -13.67
CA TYR A 692 14.44 -9.44 -13.05
C TYR A 692 13.94 -8.00 -13.21
N GLN A 693 13.35 -7.65 -14.35
CA GLN A 693 12.68 -6.35 -14.52
C GLN A 693 11.51 -6.19 -13.56
N PHE A 694 10.70 -7.25 -13.40
CA PHE A 694 9.64 -7.28 -12.39
C PHE A 694 10.23 -7.08 -10.97
N LYS A 695 11.33 -7.75 -10.63
CA LYS A 695 12.02 -7.58 -9.35
C LYS A 695 12.38 -6.13 -9.09
N LEU A 696 13.04 -5.48 -10.05
CA LEU A 696 13.45 -4.08 -9.92
C LEU A 696 12.26 -3.14 -9.79
N ARG A 697 11.25 -3.30 -10.66
CA ARG A 697 10.13 -2.37 -10.76
C ARG A 697 9.10 -2.57 -9.64
N ILE A 698 8.70 -3.81 -9.42
CA ILE A 698 7.58 -4.12 -8.52
C ILE A 698 8.05 -4.42 -7.10
N LEU A 699 9.11 -5.19 -6.94
CA LEU A 699 9.57 -5.56 -5.59
C LEU A 699 10.43 -4.47 -4.94
N TYR A 700 11.33 -3.85 -5.69
CA TYR A 700 12.21 -2.82 -5.14
C TYR A 700 11.66 -1.40 -5.29
N GLY A 701 10.71 -1.17 -6.22
CA GLY A 701 10.06 0.12 -6.40
C GLY A 701 10.84 1.11 -7.29
N PHE A 702 11.72 0.64 -8.18
CA PHE A 702 12.32 1.50 -9.18
C PHE A 702 11.27 1.96 -10.20
N ASN A 703 11.17 3.26 -10.41
CA ASN A 703 10.25 3.87 -11.35
C ASN A 703 10.96 4.25 -12.67
N ALA A 704 10.21 4.17 -13.77
CA ALA A 704 10.68 4.67 -15.06
C ALA A 704 10.52 6.20 -15.13
N PRO A 705 11.31 6.89 -15.96
CA PRO A 705 11.09 8.32 -16.23
C PRO A 705 9.70 8.58 -16.83
N ILE A 706 9.03 9.64 -16.39
CA ILE A 706 7.71 10.02 -16.86
C ILE A 706 7.77 10.40 -18.35
N HIS A 707 6.86 9.84 -19.13
CA HIS A 707 6.69 10.17 -20.54
C HIS A 707 5.66 11.29 -20.73
N GLU A 708 5.90 12.23 -21.67
CA GLU A 708 5.03 13.41 -21.88
C GLU A 708 3.62 13.05 -22.34
N ALA A 709 3.44 11.92 -23.04
CA ALA A 709 2.13 11.43 -23.48
C ALA A 709 1.46 10.47 -22.48
N LEU A 710 2.00 10.35 -21.26
CA LEU A 710 1.40 9.50 -20.25
C LEU A 710 -0.04 9.95 -19.95
N GLY A 711 -0.96 8.99 -19.90
CA GLY A 711 -2.40 9.23 -19.73
C GLY A 711 -3.22 9.15 -21.02
N TYR A 712 -2.63 9.31 -22.22
CA TYR A 712 -3.37 9.28 -23.48
C TYR A 712 -4.11 7.96 -23.72
N GLY A 713 -3.41 6.82 -23.62
CA GLY A 713 -4.03 5.51 -23.80
C GLY A 713 -5.18 5.27 -22.84
N LYS A 714 -4.96 5.57 -21.55
CA LYS A 714 -6.01 5.47 -20.51
C LYS A 714 -7.23 6.33 -20.86
N SER A 715 -7.00 7.56 -21.33
CA SER A 715 -8.08 8.47 -21.72
C SER A 715 -8.96 7.92 -22.86
N LEU A 716 -8.36 7.23 -23.82
CA LEU A 716 -9.11 6.55 -24.86
C LEU A 716 -9.97 5.40 -24.30
N HIS A 717 -9.41 4.59 -23.42
CA HIS A 717 -10.17 3.53 -22.73
C HIS A 717 -11.32 4.11 -21.91
N ASP A 718 -11.10 5.19 -21.15
CA ASP A 718 -12.15 5.85 -20.35
C ASP A 718 -13.29 6.41 -21.25
N ALA A 719 -12.96 7.00 -22.40
CA ALA A 719 -13.95 7.47 -23.36
C ALA A 719 -14.74 6.30 -24.01
N LEU A 720 -14.06 5.23 -24.39
CA LEU A 720 -14.69 4.02 -24.93
C LEU A 720 -15.55 3.30 -23.88
N ALA A 721 -15.13 3.30 -22.61
CA ALA A 721 -15.94 2.78 -21.52
C ALA A 721 -17.29 3.49 -21.39
N GLU A 722 -17.32 4.83 -21.49
CA GLU A 722 -18.58 5.59 -21.51
C GLU A 722 -19.43 5.22 -22.73
N VAL A 723 -18.83 5.15 -23.93
CA VAL A 723 -19.52 4.74 -25.16
C VAL A 723 -20.17 3.36 -25.01
N HIS A 724 -19.42 2.38 -24.52
CA HIS A 724 -19.91 1.02 -24.33
C HIS A 724 -20.99 0.94 -23.25
N ALA A 725 -20.80 1.61 -22.13
CA ALA A 725 -21.79 1.62 -21.05
C ALA A 725 -23.11 2.25 -21.48
N ARG A 726 -23.09 3.27 -22.35
CA ARG A 726 -24.25 3.85 -22.98
C ARG A 726 -24.91 2.87 -23.97
N ALA A 727 -24.10 2.24 -24.82
CA ALA A 727 -24.58 1.26 -25.80
C ALA A 727 -25.29 0.08 -25.13
N ILE A 728 -24.79 -0.46 -24.03
CA ILE A 728 -25.43 -1.51 -23.23
C ILE A 728 -26.83 -1.07 -22.75
N ARG A 729 -27.04 0.21 -22.49
CA ARG A 729 -28.34 0.79 -22.09
C ARG A 729 -29.22 1.17 -23.29
N GLY A 730 -28.78 0.91 -24.53
CA GLY A 730 -29.49 1.26 -25.76
C GLY A 730 -29.28 2.71 -26.21
N ASP A 731 -28.36 3.46 -25.60
CA ASP A 731 -27.99 4.83 -25.97
C ASP A 731 -26.67 4.82 -26.75
N VAL A 732 -26.74 4.87 -28.08
CA VAL A 732 -25.55 4.83 -28.93
C VAL A 732 -25.05 6.26 -29.18
N ALA A 733 -23.80 6.53 -28.79
CA ALA A 733 -23.16 7.82 -28.98
C ALA A 733 -23.11 8.23 -30.45
N ALA A 734 -23.46 9.50 -30.74
CA ALA A 734 -23.39 10.06 -32.07
C ALA A 734 -22.00 10.63 -32.36
N ASP A 735 -21.59 10.66 -33.64
CA ASP A 735 -20.31 11.22 -34.10
C ASP A 735 -20.12 12.68 -33.69
N SER A 736 -21.23 13.44 -33.57
CA SER A 736 -21.24 14.83 -33.11
C SER A 736 -20.87 15.01 -31.63
N GLU A 737 -20.93 13.93 -30.82
CA GLU A 737 -20.59 13.96 -29.41
C GLU A 737 -19.10 13.69 -29.15
N VAL A 738 -18.34 13.24 -30.16
CA VAL A 738 -16.92 12.89 -30.03
C VAL A 738 -16.06 14.01 -29.41
N PRO A 739 -16.18 15.29 -29.83
CA PRO A 739 -15.40 16.35 -29.22
C PRO A 739 -15.67 16.48 -27.70
N ARG A 740 -16.93 16.32 -27.29
CA ARG A 740 -17.32 16.34 -25.87
C ARG A 740 -16.72 15.14 -25.09
N LEU A 741 -16.75 13.95 -25.69
CA LEU A 741 -16.14 12.77 -25.08
C LEU A 741 -14.63 12.97 -24.87
N VAL A 742 -13.94 13.53 -25.87
CA VAL A 742 -12.51 13.86 -25.75
C VAL A 742 -12.28 14.90 -24.66
N GLU A 743 -13.01 16.01 -24.65
CA GLU A 743 -12.91 17.03 -23.60
C GLU A 743 -13.14 16.47 -22.20
N THR A 744 -14.13 15.56 -22.06
CA THR A 744 -14.48 14.96 -20.78
C THR A 744 -13.40 14.02 -20.27
N HIS A 745 -12.82 13.18 -21.15
CA HIS A 745 -11.97 12.06 -20.71
C HIS A 745 -10.48 12.26 -20.94
N LEU A 746 -10.07 13.17 -21.87
CA LEU A 746 -8.65 13.34 -22.14
C LEU A 746 -7.91 13.96 -20.94
N HIS A 747 -7.10 13.13 -20.29
CA HIS A 747 -6.23 13.50 -19.20
C HIS A 747 -4.78 13.16 -19.58
N ALA A 748 -4.02 14.17 -19.97
CA ALA A 748 -2.60 14.09 -20.32
C ALA A 748 -1.85 15.18 -19.54
N PRO A 749 -1.63 14.99 -18.21
CA PRO A 749 -1.14 16.05 -17.31
C PRO A 749 0.29 16.48 -17.62
N TYR A 750 1.07 15.65 -18.29
CA TYR A 750 2.48 15.89 -18.62
C TYR A 750 2.68 16.45 -20.04
N ALA A 751 1.64 16.49 -20.88
CA ALA A 751 1.73 16.97 -22.23
C ALA A 751 1.87 18.50 -22.30
N TYR A 752 2.85 18.99 -23.05
CA TYR A 752 2.97 20.40 -23.38
C TYR A 752 1.82 20.83 -24.34
N PRO A 753 1.46 22.11 -24.37
CA PRO A 753 0.27 22.57 -25.12
C PRO A 753 0.23 22.14 -26.60
N ALA A 754 1.38 22.05 -27.27
CA ALA A 754 1.44 21.60 -28.66
C ALA A 754 1.16 20.08 -28.77
N LEU A 755 1.75 19.26 -27.89
CA LEU A 755 1.51 17.82 -27.82
C LEU A 755 0.06 17.54 -27.43
N ARG A 756 -0.49 18.26 -26.44
CA ARG A 756 -1.87 18.12 -26.00
C ARG A 756 -2.86 18.28 -27.15
N ARG A 757 -2.72 19.34 -27.96
CA ARG A 757 -3.56 19.54 -29.16
C ARG A 757 -3.43 18.41 -30.17
N GLN A 758 -2.23 17.84 -30.32
CA GLN A 758 -2.03 16.69 -31.22
C GLN A 758 -2.73 15.43 -30.66
N LEU A 759 -2.66 15.21 -29.32
CA LEU A 759 -3.35 14.10 -28.67
C LEU A 759 -4.87 14.26 -28.73
N GLU A 760 -5.40 15.49 -28.58
CA GLU A 760 -6.82 15.79 -28.74
C GLU A 760 -7.31 15.42 -30.15
N ALA A 761 -6.61 15.89 -31.19
CA ALA A 761 -6.97 15.59 -32.59
C ALA A 761 -6.82 14.09 -32.90
N ALA A 762 -5.82 13.41 -32.35
CA ALA A 762 -5.65 11.98 -32.51
C ALA A 762 -6.79 11.20 -31.82
N ALA A 763 -7.17 11.58 -30.60
CA ALA A 763 -8.27 10.96 -29.86
C ALA A 763 -9.61 11.11 -30.59
N GLU A 764 -9.92 12.32 -31.11
CA GLU A 764 -11.14 12.53 -31.91
C GLU A 764 -11.19 11.63 -33.15
N ARG A 765 -10.07 11.51 -33.87
CA ARG A 765 -10.00 10.64 -35.05
C ARG A 765 -10.24 9.17 -34.63
N VAL A 766 -9.50 8.68 -33.64
CA VAL A 766 -9.60 7.30 -33.18
C VAL A 766 -11.03 6.96 -32.71
N LEU A 767 -11.67 7.85 -31.95
CA LEU A 767 -13.03 7.63 -31.46
C LEU A 767 -14.06 7.64 -32.61
N ARG A 768 -13.95 8.54 -33.61
CA ARG A 768 -14.83 8.56 -34.80
C ARG A 768 -14.68 7.28 -35.61
N ASP A 769 -13.44 6.87 -35.86
CA ASP A 769 -13.16 5.64 -36.60
C ASP A 769 -13.71 4.41 -35.85
N TYR A 770 -13.53 4.37 -34.51
CA TYR A 770 -14.07 3.30 -33.67
C TYR A 770 -15.61 3.26 -33.71
N LEU A 771 -16.29 4.39 -33.54
CA LEU A 771 -17.75 4.47 -33.64
C LEU A 771 -18.26 3.98 -34.96
N HIS A 772 -17.63 4.42 -36.07
CA HIS A 772 -17.99 4.02 -37.42
C HIS A 772 -17.87 2.47 -37.59
N ASP A 773 -16.75 1.90 -37.24
CA ASP A 773 -16.44 0.48 -37.47
C ASP A 773 -17.21 -0.49 -36.54
N ASN A 774 -17.55 -0.04 -35.33
CA ASN A 774 -18.13 -0.89 -34.29
C ASN A 774 -19.62 -0.65 -34.06
N ARG A 775 -20.26 0.35 -34.69
CA ARG A 775 -21.70 0.64 -34.52
C ARG A 775 -22.59 -0.60 -34.68
N PRO A 776 -22.37 -1.50 -35.65
CA PRO A 776 -23.19 -2.71 -35.85
C PRO A 776 -22.99 -3.76 -34.73
N LEU A 777 -22.02 -3.58 -33.87
CA LEU A 777 -21.66 -4.52 -32.80
C LEU A 777 -22.02 -4.00 -31.41
N PHE A 778 -22.57 -2.80 -31.29
CA PHE A 778 -22.87 -2.20 -29.97
C PHE A 778 -23.99 -2.92 -29.23
N ASP A 779 -24.97 -3.45 -29.94
CA ASP A 779 -26.03 -4.28 -29.35
C ASP A 779 -25.57 -5.69 -28.96
N LYS A 780 -24.33 -6.06 -29.26
CA LYS A 780 -23.69 -7.34 -28.93
C LYS A 780 -22.73 -7.25 -27.73
N ILE A 781 -22.62 -6.09 -27.11
CA ILE A 781 -21.74 -5.91 -25.96
C ILE A 781 -22.36 -6.61 -24.74
N GLU A 782 -21.66 -7.61 -24.19
CA GLU A 782 -22.03 -8.30 -22.95
C GLU A 782 -21.47 -7.56 -21.72
N PHE A 783 -20.18 -7.20 -21.77
CA PHE A 783 -19.49 -6.46 -20.71
C PHE A 783 -18.52 -5.42 -21.29
N SER A 784 -18.35 -4.31 -20.58
CA SER A 784 -17.30 -3.33 -20.80
C SER A 784 -16.61 -3.02 -19.48
N GLU A 785 -15.28 -2.87 -19.50
CA GLU A 785 -14.44 -2.55 -18.33
C GLU A 785 -14.72 -3.47 -17.12
N LYS A 786 -14.93 -4.75 -17.40
CA LYS A 786 -15.35 -5.72 -16.40
C LYS A 786 -14.17 -6.19 -15.55
N GLN A 787 -14.25 -5.95 -14.25
CA GLN A 787 -13.29 -6.49 -13.29
C GLN A 787 -13.34 -8.01 -13.31
N ILE A 788 -12.17 -8.63 -13.35
CA ILE A 788 -11.97 -10.06 -13.22
C ILE A 788 -10.91 -10.37 -12.17
N GLU A 789 -11.08 -11.51 -11.57
CA GLU A 789 -10.13 -12.04 -10.62
C GLU A 789 -9.99 -13.54 -10.83
N ILE A 790 -8.76 -13.98 -10.90
CA ILE A 790 -8.42 -15.36 -11.17
C ILE A 790 -7.59 -15.87 -10.00
N SER A 791 -8.08 -16.87 -9.32
CA SER A 791 -7.25 -17.61 -8.38
C SER A 791 -6.64 -18.82 -9.07
N LEU A 792 -5.32 -18.86 -9.10
CA LEU A 792 -4.55 -19.92 -9.74
C LEU A 792 -4.26 -21.09 -8.79
N GLY A 793 -4.73 -21.00 -7.55
CA GLY A 793 -4.39 -21.92 -6.47
C GLY A 793 -3.10 -21.53 -5.75
N ASP A 794 -2.79 -22.25 -4.66
CA ASP A 794 -1.56 -22.05 -3.86
C ASP A 794 -1.33 -20.60 -3.40
N GLY A 795 -2.40 -19.84 -3.12
CA GLY A 795 -2.32 -18.44 -2.68
C GLY A 795 -1.95 -17.45 -3.79
N VAL A 796 -2.19 -17.77 -5.05
CA VAL A 796 -1.92 -16.89 -6.19
C VAL A 796 -3.22 -16.39 -6.77
N THR A 797 -3.38 -15.08 -6.79
CA THR A 797 -4.51 -14.40 -7.37
C THR A 797 -4.05 -13.39 -8.42
N VAL A 798 -4.73 -13.35 -9.55
CA VAL A 798 -4.50 -12.37 -10.61
C VAL A 798 -5.72 -11.49 -10.77
N ASN A 799 -5.55 -10.18 -10.60
CA ASN A 799 -6.60 -9.19 -10.79
C ASN A 799 -6.42 -8.49 -12.12
N GLY A 800 -7.53 -8.23 -12.81
CA GLY A 800 -7.49 -7.49 -14.06
C GLY A 800 -8.83 -6.91 -14.44
N ARG A 801 -8.84 -6.23 -15.58
CA ARG A 801 -10.04 -5.64 -16.15
C ARG A 801 -10.08 -5.94 -17.63
N ILE A 802 -11.14 -6.59 -18.08
CA ILE A 802 -11.39 -6.87 -19.49
C ILE A 802 -11.99 -5.60 -20.11
N ASP A 803 -11.38 -5.08 -21.17
CA ASP A 803 -11.84 -3.86 -21.82
C ASP A 803 -13.24 -4.03 -22.42
N LEU A 804 -13.46 -5.12 -23.17
CA LEU A 804 -14.72 -5.36 -23.85
C LEU A 804 -14.98 -6.87 -24.05
N VAL A 805 -16.22 -7.29 -23.83
CA VAL A 805 -16.71 -8.63 -24.19
C VAL A 805 -17.91 -8.46 -25.11
N ARG A 806 -17.86 -9.11 -26.27
CA ARG A 806 -18.95 -9.17 -27.23
C ARG A 806 -19.47 -10.58 -27.36
N ARG A 807 -20.81 -10.70 -27.44
CA ARG A 807 -21.49 -11.96 -27.70
C ARG A 807 -22.46 -11.82 -28.86
N ILE A 808 -22.15 -12.47 -29.96
CA ILE A 808 -22.96 -12.43 -31.15
C ILE A 808 -24.18 -13.34 -31.05
N ASP A 809 -25.13 -13.24 -32.01
CA ASP A 809 -26.40 -13.95 -31.97
C ASP A 809 -26.27 -15.47 -32.07
N THR A 810 -25.17 -15.98 -32.62
CA THR A 810 -24.84 -17.42 -32.60
C THR A 810 -24.45 -17.94 -31.23
N GLY A 811 -24.26 -17.05 -30.26
CA GLY A 811 -23.78 -17.36 -28.90
C GLY A 811 -22.28 -17.30 -28.76
N GLU A 812 -21.51 -17.13 -29.82
CA GLU A 812 -20.05 -17.00 -29.77
C GLU A 812 -19.61 -15.75 -29.03
N THR A 813 -18.63 -15.89 -28.15
CA THR A 813 -18.11 -14.84 -27.28
C THR A 813 -16.70 -14.47 -27.66
N THR A 814 -16.45 -13.17 -27.85
CA THR A 814 -15.14 -12.61 -28.13
C THR A 814 -14.75 -11.63 -27.04
N ILE A 815 -13.59 -11.86 -26.42
CA ILE A 815 -12.96 -10.89 -25.53
C ILE A 815 -12.07 -9.98 -26.37
N VAL A 816 -12.23 -8.67 -26.24
CA VAL A 816 -11.48 -7.69 -27.01
C VAL A 816 -10.60 -6.87 -26.09
N ASP A 817 -9.30 -6.84 -26.38
CA ASP A 817 -8.30 -5.99 -25.77
C ASP A 817 -8.06 -4.80 -26.72
N LEU A 818 -8.32 -3.59 -26.23
CA LEU A 818 -8.19 -2.36 -27.01
C LEU A 818 -6.77 -1.80 -26.85
N LYS A 819 -6.08 -1.52 -27.95
CA LYS A 819 -4.70 -0.99 -27.91
C LYS A 819 -4.57 0.25 -28.76
N SER A 820 -3.94 1.28 -28.19
CA SER A 820 -3.52 2.47 -28.93
C SER A 820 -2.01 2.42 -29.12
N SER A 821 -1.58 2.55 -30.38
CA SER A 821 -0.16 2.58 -30.77
C SER A 821 0.39 3.98 -30.93
N ASP A 822 -0.49 4.99 -31.05
CA ASP A 822 -0.07 6.35 -31.38
C ASP A 822 0.48 7.05 -30.12
N ARG A 823 1.81 7.04 -29.96
CA ARG A 823 2.60 7.86 -28.99
C ARG A 823 2.55 7.48 -27.50
N ALA A 824 1.90 6.39 -27.15
CA ALA A 824 2.19 5.73 -25.88
C ALA A 824 3.45 4.85 -25.99
N GLN A 825 4.13 4.59 -24.90
CA GLN A 825 5.14 3.52 -24.90
C GLN A 825 4.47 2.26 -25.49
N PRO A 826 5.09 1.60 -26.49
CA PRO A 826 4.47 0.41 -27.07
C PRO A 826 4.25 -0.62 -25.98
N GLU A 827 3.01 -0.76 -25.54
CA GLU A 827 2.60 -1.91 -24.74
C GLU A 827 2.70 -3.13 -25.65
N HIS A 828 3.75 -3.91 -25.45
CA HIS A 828 3.81 -5.21 -26.12
C HIS A 828 2.71 -6.07 -25.52
N VAL A 829 1.62 -6.22 -26.26
CA VAL A 829 0.60 -7.21 -25.93
C VAL A 829 1.27 -8.56 -26.01
N THR A 830 1.48 -9.15 -24.84
CA THR A 830 1.90 -10.56 -24.80
C THR A 830 0.65 -11.41 -25.00
N ASP A 831 0.77 -12.50 -25.74
CA ASP A 831 -0.30 -13.51 -25.84
C ASP A 831 -0.85 -13.88 -24.47
N THR A 832 0.00 -13.87 -23.46
CA THR A 832 -0.32 -14.16 -22.06
C THR A 832 -1.41 -13.26 -21.46
N GLN A 833 -1.49 -11.96 -21.82
CA GLN A 833 -2.54 -11.07 -21.33
C GLN A 833 -3.92 -11.54 -21.80
N LEU A 834 -4.06 -11.86 -23.08
CA LEU A 834 -5.29 -12.37 -23.65
C LEU A 834 -5.68 -13.73 -23.05
N HIS A 835 -4.69 -14.56 -22.75
CA HIS A 835 -4.87 -15.84 -22.09
C HIS A 835 -5.51 -15.65 -20.71
N VAL A 836 -4.99 -14.71 -19.92
CA VAL A 836 -5.50 -14.43 -18.59
C VAL A 836 -6.90 -13.83 -18.65
N TYR A 837 -7.21 -13.00 -19.67
CA TYR A 837 -8.57 -12.50 -19.88
C TYR A 837 -9.57 -13.63 -20.17
N ALA A 838 -9.19 -14.60 -20.99
CA ALA A 838 -10.04 -15.75 -21.29
C ALA A 838 -10.35 -16.58 -20.05
N LEU A 839 -9.31 -16.83 -19.22
CA LEU A 839 -9.48 -17.54 -17.96
C LEU A 839 -10.37 -16.74 -16.97
N GLY A 840 -10.18 -15.41 -16.88
CA GLY A 840 -10.99 -14.54 -16.03
C GLY A 840 -12.46 -14.51 -16.42
N TYR A 841 -12.74 -14.48 -17.71
CA TYR A 841 -14.11 -14.59 -18.21
C TYR A 841 -14.74 -15.94 -17.85
N GLN A 842 -13.98 -17.02 -17.97
CA GLN A 842 -14.46 -18.36 -17.59
C GLN A 842 -14.75 -18.44 -16.09
N GLU A 843 -13.90 -17.89 -15.23
CA GLU A 843 -14.16 -17.87 -13.78
C GLU A 843 -15.35 -16.97 -13.40
N LEU A 844 -15.53 -15.86 -14.13
CA LEU A 844 -16.65 -14.95 -13.91
C LEU A 844 -18.01 -15.56 -14.30
N THR A 845 -18.06 -16.22 -15.47
CA THR A 845 -19.32 -16.63 -16.10
C THR A 845 -19.58 -18.14 -16.05
N GLY A 846 -18.57 -18.95 -15.74
CA GLY A 846 -18.61 -20.40 -15.89
C GLY A 846 -18.54 -20.89 -17.36
N ARG A 847 -18.35 -19.97 -18.32
CA ARG A 847 -18.30 -20.26 -19.78
C ARG A 847 -16.92 -19.91 -20.35
N ARG A 848 -16.39 -20.74 -21.20
CA ARG A 848 -15.19 -20.44 -21.96
C ARG A 848 -15.54 -19.46 -23.11
N PRO A 849 -14.76 -18.40 -23.36
CA PRO A 849 -14.91 -17.59 -24.55
C PRO A 849 -14.46 -18.37 -25.80
N ASP A 850 -14.99 -18.05 -26.96
CA ASP A 850 -14.62 -18.69 -28.23
C ASP A 850 -13.38 -18.04 -28.82
N TYR A 851 -13.26 -16.72 -28.70
CA TYR A 851 -12.16 -15.95 -29.25
C TYR A 851 -11.63 -14.92 -28.26
N VAL A 852 -10.34 -14.60 -28.42
CA VAL A 852 -9.69 -13.40 -27.88
C VAL A 852 -9.19 -12.57 -29.06
N GLU A 853 -9.31 -11.25 -28.99
CA GLU A 853 -8.99 -10.33 -30.07
C GLU A 853 -8.20 -9.13 -29.55
N VAL A 854 -7.10 -8.78 -30.20
CA VAL A 854 -6.49 -7.45 -30.07
C VAL A 854 -7.09 -6.55 -31.13
N TYR A 855 -7.63 -5.43 -30.73
CA TYR A 855 -8.06 -4.37 -31.62
C TYR A 855 -7.12 -3.17 -31.52
N GLU A 856 -6.28 -3.00 -32.55
CA GLU A 856 -5.37 -1.87 -32.69
C GLU A 856 -6.16 -0.64 -33.16
N LEU A 857 -6.47 0.25 -32.23
CA LEU A 857 -7.36 1.40 -32.45
C LEU A 857 -6.86 2.32 -33.57
N ASP A 858 -5.57 2.65 -33.58
CA ASP A 858 -4.97 3.56 -34.56
C ASP A 858 -4.86 2.97 -35.95
N GLU A 859 -4.60 1.67 -36.04
CA GLU A 859 -4.45 0.95 -37.33
C GLU A 859 -5.76 0.32 -37.79
N ARG A 860 -6.81 0.34 -36.97
CA ARG A 860 -8.13 -0.25 -37.24
C ARG A 860 -8.04 -1.76 -37.57
N LYS A 861 -7.05 -2.45 -36.97
CA LYS A 861 -6.78 -3.86 -37.25
C LYS A 861 -7.25 -4.74 -36.10
N ARG A 862 -7.87 -5.85 -36.50
CA ARG A 862 -8.31 -6.91 -35.57
C ARG A 862 -7.43 -8.14 -35.75
N LYS A 863 -6.99 -8.70 -34.62
CA LYS A 863 -6.19 -9.92 -34.58
C LYS A 863 -6.89 -10.96 -33.69
N PRO A 864 -7.90 -11.66 -34.23
CA PRO A 864 -8.61 -12.68 -33.47
C PRO A 864 -7.77 -13.96 -33.34
N ARG A 865 -7.95 -14.66 -32.21
CA ARG A 865 -7.38 -15.96 -31.91
C ARG A 865 -8.41 -16.84 -31.23
N SER A 866 -8.54 -18.10 -31.63
CA SER A 866 -9.42 -19.07 -30.99
C SER A 866 -8.89 -19.48 -29.62
N VAL A 867 -9.81 -19.76 -28.70
CA VAL A 867 -9.53 -20.23 -27.35
C VAL A 867 -9.92 -21.69 -27.24
N ASP A 868 -8.96 -22.56 -26.92
CA ASP A 868 -9.16 -23.97 -26.64
C ASP A 868 -8.74 -24.33 -25.21
N ASP A 869 -8.89 -25.59 -24.85
CA ASP A 869 -8.55 -26.06 -23.50
C ASP A 869 -7.04 -26.09 -23.25
N ASP A 870 -6.24 -26.36 -24.29
CA ASP A 870 -4.78 -26.33 -24.19
C ASP A 870 -4.27 -24.92 -23.93
N PHE A 871 -4.88 -23.92 -24.58
CA PHE A 871 -4.65 -22.51 -24.36
C PHE A 871 -4.87 -22.10 -22.88
N ILE A 872 -5.98 -22.53 -22.28
CA ILE A 872 -6.31 -22.24 -20.88
C ILE A 872 -5.35 -22.97 -19.93
N ALA A 873 -5.00 -24.20 -20.21
CA ALA A 873 -4.09 -24.99 -19.39
C ALA A 873 -2.67 -24.38 -19.35
N ASP A 874 -2.16 -23.92 -20.50
CA ASP A 874 -0.86 -23.28 -20.61
C ASP A 874 -0.77 -22.01 -19.76
N VAL A 875 -1.80 -21.16 -19.80
CA VAL A 875 -1.89 -19.96 -18.96
C VAL A 875 -1.83 -20.29 -17.47
N LYS A 876 -2.61 -21.26 -17.03
CA LYS A 876 -2.62 -21.67 -15.62
C LYS A 876 -1.24 -22.16 -15.19
N GLN A 877 -0.56 -22.90 -16.04
CA GLN A 877 0.80 -23.39 -15.78
C GLN A 877 1.82 -22.26 -15.69
N GLN A 878 1.80 -21.33 -16.64
CA GLN A 878 2.72 -20.19 -16.67
C GLN A 878 2.54 -19.29 -15.44
N ALA A 879 1.31 -18.94 -15.08
CA ALA A 879 1.05 -18.09 -13.94
C ALA A 879 1.39 -18.77 -12.60
N ARG A 880 1.16 -20.10 -12.47
CA ARG A 880 1.63 -20.86 -11.31
C ARG A 880 3.16 -20.90 -11.23
N GLY A 881 3.83 -21.06 -12.37
CA GLY A 881 5.29 -21.01 -12.45
C GLY A 881 5.85 -19.65 -11.99
N ALA A 882 5.21 -18.56 -12.38
CA ALA A 882 5.55 -17.22 -11.95
C ALA A 882 5.44 -17.05 -10.43
N ALA A 883 4.34 -17.53 -9.84
CA ALA A 883 4.13 -17.46 -8.39
C ALA A 883 5.16 -18.30 -7.61
N LEU A 884 5.48 -19.50 -8.10
CA LEU A 884 6.48 -20.34 -7.47
C LEU A 884 7.87 -19.68 -7.53
N ALA A 885 8.24 -19.08 -8.66
CA ALA A 885 9.49 -18.37 -8.83
C ALA A 885 9.59 -17.18 -7.86
N LEU A 886 8.49 -16.42 -7.70
CA LEU A 886 8.43 -15.32 -6.75
C LEU A 886 8.61 -15.79 -5.30
N ARG A 887 7.93 -16.86 -4.92
CA ARG A 887 8.03 -17.44 -3.57
C ARG A 887 9.44 -17.96 -3.25
N GLN A 888 10.12 -18.45 -4.26
CA GLN A 888 11.50 -18.95 -4.13
C GLN A 888 12.55 -17.85 -4.26
N GLY A 889 12.15 -16.61 -4.56
CA GLY A 889 13.08 -15.54 -4.88
C GLY A 889 13.87 -15.76 -6.18
N ALA A 890 13.44 -16.71 -7.01
CA ALA A 890 14.11 -17.10 -8.26
C ALA A 890 13.64 -16.21 -9.43
N LEU A 891 14.17 -15.00 -9.51
CA LEU A 891 13.77 -13.97 -10.48
C LEU A 891 14.94 -13.63 -11.43
N PRO A 892 15.38 -14.59 -12.29
CA PRO A 892 16.51 -14.39 -13.17
C PRO A 892 16.19 -13.39 -14.29
N ALA A 893 17.24 -12.74 -14.81
CA ALA A 893 17.13 -11.98 -16.04
C ALA A 893 16.91 -12.90 -17.25
N LEU A 894 16.01 -12.50 -18.15
CA LEU A 894 15.74 -13.17 -19.44
C LEU A 894 16.12 -12.21 -20.60
N PRO A 895 17.43 -12.08 -20.89
CA PRO A 895 17.91 -11.10 -21.85
C PRO A 895 17.52 -11.46 -23.28
N SER A 896 17.11 -10.46 -24.06
CA SER A 896 17.01 -10.53 -25.52
C SER A 896 17.27 -9.15 -26.11
N ALA A 897 17.81 -9.09 -27.33
CA ALA A 897 18.13 -7.81 -27.97
C ALA A 897 16.90 -6.88 -28.03
N LYS A 898 15.72 -7.41 -28.39
CA LYS A 898 14.48 -6.65 -28.49
C LYS A 898 13.99 -6.15 -27.12
N LYS A 899 13.95 -7.01 -26.11
CA LYS A 899 13.46 -6.64 -24.76
C LYS A 899 14.42 -5.69 -24.06
N CYS A 900 15.73 -5.95 -24.12
CA CYS A 900 16.72 -5.14 -23.42
C CYS A 900 16.92 -3.74 -24.06
N SER A 901 16.64 -3.58 -25.36
CA SER A 901 16.78 -2.26 -26.03
C SER A 901 15.77 -1.22 -25.50
N THR A 902 14.62 -1.66 -24.99
CA THR A 902 13.55 -0.80 -24.45
C THR A 902 13.44 -0.82 -22.93
N CYS A 903 14.32 -1.56 -22.24
CA CYS A 903 14.29 -1.70 -20.79
C CYS A 903 14.97 -0.50 -20.11
N ASP A 904 14.23 0.22 -19.27
CA ASP A 904 14.73 1.37 -18.50
C ASP A 904 15.82 0.98 -17.48
N TYR A 905 15.93 -0.28 -17.12
CA TYR A 905 16.84 -0.82 -16.11
C TYR A 905 18.00 -1.64 -16.70
N ARG A 906 18.18 -1.55 -18.03
CA ARG A 906 19.19 -2.34 -18.76
C ARG A 906 20.58 -2.22 -18.15
N GLY A 907 20.97 -1.03 -17.75
CA GLY A 907 22.31 -0.77 -17.24
C GLY A 907 22.57 -1.29 -15.83
N MET A 908 21.51 -1.47 -15.04
CA MET A 908 21.60 -2.06 -13.69
C MET A 908 21.53 -3.60 -13.72
N CYS A 909 21.31 -4.19 -14.90
CA CYS A 909 21.23 -5.64 -15.12
C CYS A 909 22.48 -6.12 -15.85
N THR A 910 23.24 -7.05 -15.26
CA THR A 910 24.46 -7.59 -15.89
C THR A 910 24.17 -8.24 -17.25
N ALA A 911 23.11 -9.03 -17.35
CA ALA A 911 22.72 -9.67 -18.61
C ALA A 911 22.25 -8.64 -19.66
N GLY A 912 21.53 -7.59 -19.25
CA GLY A 912 21.10 -6.51 -20.14
C GLY A 912 22.27 -5.67 -20.65
N ALA A 913 23.22 -5.35 -19.78
CA ALA A 913 24.41 -4.60 -20.14
C ALA A 913 25.31 -5.35 -21.16
N GLN A 914 25.43 -6.66 -21.04
CA GLN A 914 26.18 -7.47 -22.00
C GLN A 914 25.56 -7.48 -23.41
N MET A 915 24.23 -7.35 -23.52
CA MET A 915 23.51 -7.23 -24.80
C MET A 915 23.76 -5.89 -25.50
N ALA A 916 24.25 -4.87 -24.79
CA ALA A 916 24.50 -3.55 -25.35
C ALA A 916 25.88 -3.37 -25.97
N THR A 917 26.83 -4.25 -25.68
CA THR A 917 28.14 -4.27 -26.31
C THR A 917 28.00 -4.93 -27.68
N PRO A 918 28.23 -4.25 -28.82
CA PRO A 918 28.42 -4.94 -30.08
C PRO A 918 29.57 -5.91 -29.87
N SER A 919 29.37 -7.17 -30.26
CA SER A 919 30.46 -8.15 -30.30
C SER A 919 31.62 -7.58 -31.13
N ALA A 920 32.63 -7.02 -30.45
CA ALA A 920 33.90 -6.75 -31.10
C ALA A 920 34.54 -8.07 -31.41
N GLY A 921 34.39 -8.54 -32.67
CA GLY A 921 35.11 -9.71 -33.12
C GLY A 921 34.33 -10.58 -34.11
N GLY A 922 34.47 -10.30 -35.37
CA GLY A 922 34.14 -11.20 -36.48
C GLY A 922 34.47 -10.53 -37.77
#